data_bb8af7e505f1969f818f0cf86e586ab7
#
_entry.id   bb8af7e505f1969f818f0cf86e586ab7
#
_cell.length_a   1.000
_cell.length_b   1.000
_cell.length_c   1.000
_cell.angle_alpha   90.00
_cell.angle_beta   90.00
_cell.angle_gamma   90.00
#
_symmetry.space_group_name_H-M   'P 1'
#
loop_
_entity.id
_entity.type
_entity.pdbx_description
1 polymer ?
#
loop_
_entity_poly.entity_id
_entity_poly.type
_entity_poly.pdbx_seq_one_letter_code
_entity_poly.pdbx_strand_id
1 'polypeptide(L)'
;MNFEPQNQPVDLAHEAAFSLGALEIRPATREAVAGEATEVLEPRVMQVLVALARRRGEVVSRDELILSCWGGRAVGDDAINRCIARIRRLSESHGGFSLETIARVGYRLNQAAPAAGEAPQPVKHRLRPYWIALAATLVLAVGLIFGLRHWMAPKPPPAKMAAARPMAKLTIAVLPFTPLYADPEAQHLGDSIALRLADTLTNTAFDIISPAKSLQYRGAAKAGAAQGLHADFLIDGDLRREGGKISVAMRIIDGHRNTTIVAGTFERPVAEAGAVPDQIAAYMASLSPLTHGINNSAGWDPRIVAAYLRANYQDGVRHDFYGAYETARDVALIAPDNAFAQTMHGFMAAELVNMGAQVGNGLPAERKLAMIAEARQAANQAIKLDPGYGDPYAVLALTTPPFDWAVREDYLRRGLVASPESQIGQIQIIELLQHAGRFSESGVMAEKLFAGAPTQIRPLIEVINARLWQGKPVRALITRGEIGIKYAGMGMQYSKIPWFAAKLFEEAAFHGSPGDAESLMRDPAIRILLEQEGVPVYSHTAVALHTHRASDADQVVQDCAGSDHRSAEVKRTCFMALVALGRLDDAFQLAAIVYPDQRGSTPEVRQQRWFQTEMMPAAYLFIPQTAALRADSRFRDVVERIGLLQYWKASHHPPDFCTTEKVPVCNLLNS
;
A
#
# COMPACT_ATOMS: atom_id res chain seq x y z
N MET A 1 15.48 32.38 27.84
CA MET A 1 16.37 31.28 27.42
C MET A 1 16.14 31.11 25.93
N ASN A 2 17.09 31.52 25.10
CA ASN A 2 16.99 31.43 23.65
C ASN A 2 17.24 29.99 23.23
N PHE A 3 16.23 29.32 22.66
CA PHE A 3 16.43 28.08 21.96
C PHE A 3 17.05 28.41 20.60
N GLU A 4 18.35 28.22 20.45
CA GLU A 4 18.99 28.18 19.13
C GLU A 4 18.50 26.90 18.37
N PRO A 5 18.19 26.99 17.06
CA PRO A 5 17.73 25.85 16.29
C PRO A 5 18.89 24.86 16.06
N GLN A 6 18.76 23.64 16.59
CA GLN A 6 19.79 22.60 16.67
C GLN A 6 20.20 21.94 15.33
N ASN A 7 19.63 22.37 14.20
CA ASN A 7 19.86 21.77 12.87
C ASN A 7 20.33 22.77 11.80
N GLN A 8 21.10 23.77 12.18
CA GLN A 8 21.66 24.70 11.19
C GLN A 8 22.81 24.06 10.41
N PRO A 9 22.95 24.36 9.09
CA PRO A 9 24.08 23.92 8.30
C PRO A 9 25.41 24.30 8.95
N VAL A 10 26.40 23.42 8.90
CA VAL A 10 27.72 23.68 9.45
C VAL A 10 28.49 24.54 8.48
N ASP A 11 28.71 25.82 8.86
CA ASP A 11 29.58 26.76 8.15
C ASP A 11 30.92 26.86 8.88
N LEU A 12 31.93 26.16 8.37
CA LEU A 12 33.24 26.05 9.02
C LEU A 12 33.94 27.41 9.24
N ALA A 13 33.65 28.43 8.41
CA ALA A 13 34.27 29.76 8.52
C ALA A 13 33.79 30.52 9.75
N HIS A 14 32.59 30.22 10.23
CA HIS A 14 31.97 30.95 11.36
C HIS A 14 31.87 30.08 12.63
N GLU A 15 32.43 28.85 12.63
CA GLU A 15 32.45 27.98 13.80
C GLU A 15 33.59 28.35 14.74
N ALA A 16 33.28 28.46 16.03
CA ALA A 16 34.28 28.66 17.06
C ALA A 16 35.17 27.45 17.26
N ALA A 17 36.43 27.65 17.62
CA ALA A 17 37.32 26.57 18.02
C ALA A 17 36.82 25.90 19.32
N PHE A 18 36.99 24.58 19.43
CA PHE A 18 36.56 23.81 20.60
C PHE A 18 37.53 22.66 20.92
N SER A 19 37.49 22.18 22.16
CA SER A 19 38.35 21.07 22.60
C SER A 19 37.62 19.72 22.58
N LEU A 20 38.31 18.68 22.15
CA LEU A 20 37.91 17.27 22.24
C LEU A 20 39.04 16.46 22.89
N GLY A 21 38.94 16.19 24.19
CA GLY A 21 40.03 15.61 24.95
C GLY A 21 41.27 16.50 24.95
N ALA A 22 42.41 16.00 24.48
CA ALA A 22 43.65 16.76 24.33
C ALA A 22 43.76 17.53 23.01
N LEU A 23 42.78 17.38 22.08
CA LEU A 23 42.76 18.06 20.79
C LEU A 23 42.07 19.42 20.87
N GLU A 24 42.67 20.43 20.29
CA GLU A 24 42.02 21.67 19.93
C GLU A 24 41.58 21.62 18.46
N ILE A 25 40.28 21.66 18.22
CA ILE A 25 39.68 21.65 16.89
C ILE A 25 39.42 23.07 16.43
N ARG A 26 40.00 23.45 15.27
CA ARG A 26 39.85 24.77 14.64
C ARG A 26 39.09 24.61 13.32
N PRO A 27 37.76 24.76 13.33
CA PRO A 27 36.95 24.49 12.15
C PRO A 27 37.30 25.38 10.93
N ALA A 28 37.58 26.65 11.14
CA ALA A 28 37.86 27.60 10.08
C ALA A 28 39.12 27.25 9.27
N THR A 29 40.15 26.73 9.93
CA THR A 29 41.40 26.26 9.28
C THR A 29 41.40 24.74 9.03
N ARG A 30 40.38 24.05 9.51
CA ARG A 30 40.21 22.61 9.46
C ARG A 30 41.31 21.82 10.16
N GLU A 31 41.88 22.39 11.17
CA GLU A 31 42.99 21.84 11.94
C GLU A 31 42.50 21.12 13.22
N ALA A 32 43.13 19.98 13.52
CA ALA A 32 43.08 19.31 14.80
C ALA A 32 44.49 19.36 15.41
N VAL A 33 44.65 20.11 16.49
CA VAL A 33 45.96 20.43 17.08
C VAL A 33 46.12 19.66 18.38
N ALA A 34 47.23 18.90 18.53
CA ALA A 34 47.63 18.16 19.73
C ALA A 34 49.06 18.57 20.14
N GLY A 35 49.22 19.52 21.05
CA GLY A 35 50.51 20.09 21.37
C GLY A 35 51.19 20.75 20.19
N GLU A 36 52.34 20.24 19.74
CA GLU A 36 53.04 20.72 18.54
C GLU A 36 52.57 20.08 17.23
N ALA A 37 51.77 18.99 17.30
CA ALA A 37 51.29 18.27 16.13
C ALA A 37 49.98 18.87 15.62
N THR A 38 49.92 19.18 14.32
CA THR A 38 48.73 19.70 13.64
C THR A 38 48.35 18.78 12.51
N GLU A 39 47.10 18.32 12.48
CA GLU A 39 46.55 17.51 11.43
C GLU A 39 45.40 18.27 10.73
N VAL A 40 45.46 18.37 9.38
CA VAL A 40 44.42 19.05 8.58
C VAL A 40 43.40 17.99 8.13
N LEU A 41 42.13 18.24 8.46
CA LEU A 41 41.03 17.39 8.12
C LEU A 41 40.36 17.81 6.78
N GLU A 42 39.82 16.85 6.05
CA GLU A 42 39.01 17.13 4.88
C GLU A 42 37.75 17.97 5.24
N PRO A 43 37.28 18.88 4.37
CA PRO A 43 36.16 19.76 4.69
C PRO A 43 34.93 19.02 5.23
N ARG A 44 34.55 17.89 4.63
CA ARG A 44 33.39 17.10 5.05
C ARG A 44 33.61 16.37 6.36
N VAL A 45 34.82 15.90 6.62
CA VAL A 45 35.19 15.28 7.91
C VAL A 45 35.08 16.30 9.02
N MET A 46 35.58 17.53 8.83
CA MET A 46 35.48 18.62 9.79
C MET A 46 34.02 19.01 10.03
N GLN A 47 33.18 19.12 8.98
CA GLN A 47 31.75 19.42 9.14
C GLN A 47 31.02 18.36 9.97
N VAL A 48 31.27 17.07 9.71
CA VAL A 48 30.67 15.98 10.49
C VAL A 48 31.16 15.98 11.93
N LEU A 49 32.44 16.29 12.16
CA LEU A 49 33.00 16.40 13.50
C LEU A 49 32.35 17.54 14.29
N VAL A 50 32.16 18.71 13.66
CA VAL A 50 31.49 19.89 14.27
C VAL A 50 30.03 19.54 14.57
N ALA A 51 29.29 18.93 13.63
CA ALA A 51 27.90 18.54 13.84
C ALA A 51 27.73 17.59 15.05
N LEU A 52 28.61 16.62 15.19
CA LEU A 52 28.64 15.71 16.32
C LEU A 52 29.08 16.40 17.63
N ALA A 53 30.02 17.36 17.54
CA ALA A 53 30.52 18.09 18.70
C ALA A 53 29.52 19.11 19.25
N ARG A 54 28.63 19.67 18.42
CA ARG A 54 27.53 20.52 18.86
C ARG A 54 26.52 19.78 19.76
N ARG A 55 26.45 18.46 19.60
CA ARG A 55 25.53 17.57 20.33
C ARG A 55 26.25 16.45 21.08
N ARG A 56 27.28 16.85 21.87
CA ARG A 56 28.09 15.89 22.65
C ARG A 56 27.23 15.09 23.62
N GLY A 57 27.39 13.78 23.61
CA GLY A 57 26.62 12.86 24.45
C GLY A 57 25.24 12.49 23.91
N GLU A 58 24.75 13.19 22.89
CA GLU A 58 23.49 12.88 22.22
C GLU A 58 23.73 12.07 20.94
N VAL A 59 22.70 11.35 20.50
CA VAL A 59 22.75 10.63 19.24
C VAL A 59 22.35 11.54 18.10
N VAL A 60 23.23 11.71 17.10
CA VAL A 60 22.96 12.42 15.86
C VAL A 60 22.65 11.40 14.77
N SER A 61 21.48 11.49 14.18
CA SER A 61 21.05 10.57 13.11
C SER A 61 21.82 10.83 11.80
N ARG A 62 21.78 9.87 10.89
CA ARG A 62 22.37 10.03 9.55
C ARG A 62 21.72 11.18 8.77
N ASP A 63 20.41 11.30 8.87
CA ASP A 63 19.65 12.32 8.15
C ASP A 63 19.99 13.72 8.67
N GLU A 64 20.17 13.89 9.98
CA GLU A 64 20.64 15.14 10.58
C GLU A 64 22.05 15.50 10.12
N LEU A 65 22.96 14.52 9.96
CA LEU A 65 24.29 14.74 9.39
C LEU A 65 24.21 15.16 7.93
N ILE A 66 23.33 14.51 7.12
CA ILE A 66 23.12 14.89 5.73
C ILE A 66 22.59 16.32 5.63
N LEU A 67 21.61 16.66 6.45
CA LEU A 67 21.04 18.00 6.48
C LEU A 67 22.08 19.05 6.86
N SER A 68 22.84 18.80 7.94
CA SER A 68 23.80 19.75 8.49
C SER A 68 25.08 19.90 7.66
N CYS A 69 25.55 18.80 7.03
CA CYS A 69 26.85 18.79 6.36
C CYS A 69 26.77 18.77 4.82
N TRP A 70 25.64 18.35 4.24
CA TRP A 70 25.43 18.28 2.78
C TRP A 70 24.24 19.11 2.29
N GLY A 71 23.58 19.87 3.17
CA GLY A 71 22.44 20.70 2.81
C GLY A 71 21.24 19.90 2.31
N GLY A 72 21.03 18.69 2.85
CA GLY A 72 19.92 17.82 2.48
C GLY A 72 20.09 17.10 1.14
N ARG A 73 21.23 17.24 0.46
CA ARG A 73 21.49 16.50 -0.79
C ARG A 73 21.71 15.02 -0.47
N ALA A 74 21.06 14.15 -1.19
CA ALA A 74 21.27 12.69 -1.07
C ALA A 74 22.74 12.35 -1.32
N VAL A 75 23.38 11.70 -0.35
CA VAL A 75 24.74 11.18 -0.45
C VAL A 75 24.74 9.69 -0.10
N GLY A 76 25.56 8.94 -0.83
CA GLY A 76 25.72 7.51 -0.55
C GLY A 76 26.30 7.27 0.86
N ASP A 77 25.91 6.15 1.47
CA ASP A 77 26.39 5.71 2.80
C ASP A 77 27.91 5.72 2.93
N ASP A 78 28.63 5.46 1.85
CA ASP A 78 30.09 5.47 1.79
C ASP A 78 30.71 6.84 2.12
N ALA A 79 30.02 7.94 1.80
CA ALA A 79 30.52 9.29 2.08
C ALA A 79 30.49 9.57 3.59
N ILE A 80 29.40 9.19 4.27
CA ILE A 80 29.28 9.34 5.73
C ILE A 80 30.22 8.38 6.42
N ASN A 81 30.24 7.09 5.99
CA ASN A 81 31.10 6.07 6.60
C ASN A 81 32.59 6.42 6.51
N ARG A 82 33.05 7.05 5.42
CA ARG A 82 34.43 7.56 5.29
C ARG A 82 34.71 8.67 6.30
N CYS A 83 33.81 9.61 6.48
CA CYS A 83 33.95 10.67 7.48
C CYS A 83 34.01 10.07 8.91
N ILE A 84 33.12 9.15 9.23
CA ILE A 84 33.07 8.46 10.53
C ILE A 84 34.34 7.66 10.80
N ALA A 85 34.82 6.92 9.79
CA ALA A 85 36.08 6.15 9.90
C ALA A 85 37.29 7.07 10.13
N ARG A 86 37.30 8.25 9.50
CA ARG A 86 38.36 9.24 9.68
C ARG A 86 38.35 9.86 11.08
N ILE A 87 37.15 10.18 11.60
CA ILE A 87 36.99 10.70 12.97
C ILE A 87 37.39 9.65 14.02
N ARG A 88 37.08 8.36 13.78
CA ARG A 88 37.52 7.27 14.67
C ARG A 88 39.05 7.16 14.74
N ARG A 89 39.70 7.20 13.58
CA ARG A 89 41.17 7.21 13.53
C ARG A 89 41.77 8.39 14.30
N LEU A 90 41.16 9.58 14.17
CA LEU A 90 41.58 10.74 14.97
C LEU A 90 41.40 10.51 16.47
N SER A 91 40.31 9.88 16.88
CA SER A 91 40.05 9.50 18.27
C SER A 91 41.03 8.44 18.79
N GLU A 92 41.38 7.45 17.98
CA GLU A 92 42.34 6.40 18.31
C GLU A 92 43.77 6.92 18.44
N SER A 93 44.14 7.91 17.59
CA SER A 93 45.48 8.51 17.57
C SER A 93 45.74 9.44 18.73
N HIS A 94 44.75 10.15 19.22
CA HIS A 94 44.93 11.22 20.20
C HIS A 94 44.18 11.03 21.53
N GLY A 95 43.22 10.08 21.58
CA GLY A 95 42.46 9.78 22.80
C GLY A 95 41.50 10.93 23.23
N GLY A 96 40.93 10.79 24.42
CA GLY A 96 40.13 11.82 25.07
C GLY A 96 38.68 11.99 24.56
N PHE A 97 38.31 11.33 23.48
CA PHE A 97 36.93 11.18 23.02
C PHE A 97 36.73 9.84 22.30
N SER A 98 35.49 9.43 22.13
CA SER A 98 35.14 8.23 21.37
C SER A 98 33.90 8.45 20.53
N LEU A 99 33.82 7.75 19.39
CA LEU A 99 32.67 7.81 18.50
C LEU A 99 31.97 6.47 18.48
N GLU A 100 30.81 6.42 19.11
CA GLU A 100 29.95 5.25 19.20
C GLU A 100 28.97 5.21 18.05
N THR A 101 28.72 4.01 17.50
CA THR A 101 27.63 3.79 16.55
C THR A 101 26.45 3.18 17.27
N ILE A 102 25.32 3.87 17.26
CA ILE A 102 24.05 3.34 17.73
C ILE A 102 23.37 2.70 16.51
N ALA A 103 23.32 1.38 16.50
CA ALA A 103 22.82 0.63 15.36
C ALA A 103 21.44 1.09 14.93
N ARG A 104 21.29 1.43 13.65
CA ARG A 104 20.04 1.92 13.02
C ARG A 104 19.53 3.28 13.51
N VAL A 105 20.25 3.99 14.37
CA VAL A 105 19.85 5.30 14.90
C VAL A 105 20.81 6.39 14.44
N GLY A 106 22.12 6.22 14.64
CA GLY A 106 23.08 7.26 14.30
C GLY A 106 24.43 7.11 15.01
N TYR A 107 25.05 8.23 15.30
CA TYR A 107 26.37 8.31 15.91
C TYR A 107 26.35 9.19 17.15
N ARG A 108 27.11 8.84 18.18
CA ARG A 108 27.23 9.59 19.41
C ARG A 108 28.71 9.86 19.70
N LEU A 109 29.05 11.15 19.91
CA LEU A 109 30.37 11.58 20.30
C LEU A 109 30.43 11.70 21.82
N ASN A 110 31.19 10.81 22.47
CA ASN A 110 31.41 10.81 23.91
C ASN A 110 32.79 11.40 24.22
N GLN A 111 32.86 12.34 25.18
CA GLN A 111 34.11 12.87 25.66
C GLN A 111 34.45 12.23 27.00
N ALA A 112 35.67 11.71 27.15
CA ALA A 112 36.17 11.24 28.43
C ALA A 112 36.33 12.42 29.38
N ALA A 113 35.86 12.30 30.62
CA ALA A 113 36.11 13.31 31.64
C ALA A 113 37.64 13.41 31.91
N PRO A 114 38.19 14.62 32.19
CA PRO A 114 39.61 14.75 32.50
C PRO A 114 39.96 13.87 33.72
N ALA A 115 41.03 13.08 33.62
CA ALA A 115 41.50 12.22 34.65
C ALA A 115 41.96 13.04 35.87
N ALA A 116 41.19 13.02 36.94
CA ALA A 116 41.60 13.43 38.26
C ALA A 116 42.08 12.20 39.03
N GLY A 117 43.37 12.22 39.40
CA GLY A 117 43.99 11.54 40.55
C GLY A 117 43.78 10.00 40.68
N GLU A 118 44.88 9.37 40.91
CA GLU A 118 45.09 7.96 41.23
C GLU A 118 43.91 7.21 41.90
N ALA A 119 43.48 6.15 41.30
CA ALA A 119 42.49 5.23 41.86
C ALA A 119 43.16 4.32 42.92
N PRO A 120 42.57 4.16 44.11
CA PRO A 120 43.00 3.12 45.06
C PRO A 120 42.61 1.74 44.52
N GLN A 121 43.49 0.75 44.71
CA GLN A 121 43.31 -0.65 44.31
C GLN A 121 42.02 -1.24 44.90
N PRO A 122 41.35 -2.17 44.23
CA PRO A 122 40.12 -2.75 44.72
C PRO A 122 40.41 -3.73 45.87
N VAL A 123 39.96 -3.37 47.07
CA VAL A 123 39.88 -4.27 48.21
C VAL A 123 38.79 -5.32 47.90
N LYS A 124 39.17 -6.59 47.83
CA LYS A 124 38.26 -7.73 47.71
C LYS A 124 37.44 -7.85 48.99
N HIS A 125 36.30 -7.20 49.07
CA HIS A 125 35.29 -7.48 50.07
C HIS A 125 34.54 -8.77 49.68
N ARG A 126 34.80 -9.83 50.47
CA ARG A 126 33.92 -11.02 50.51
C ARG A 126 32.57 -10.58 51.05
N LEU A 127 31.59 -10.42 50.14
CA LEU A 127 30.21 -10.24 50.52
C LEU A 127 29.69 -11.50 51.22
N ARG A 128 29.23 -11.34 52.47
CA ARG A 128 28.63 -12.41 53.25
C ARG A 128 27.29 -12.83 52.57
N PRO A 129 26.93 -14.13 52.58
CA PRO A 129 25.78 -14.67 51.82
C PRO A 129 24.42 -14.06 52.19
N TYR A 130 24.30 -13.39 53.33
CA TYR A 130 23.07 -12.77 53.81
C TYR A 130 22.60 -11.56 52.92
N TRP A 131 23.52 -10.82 52.33
CA TRP A 131 23.17 -9.66 51.49
C TRP A 131 22.65 -10.09 50.14
N ILE A 132 23.08 -11.26 49.61
CA ILE A 132 22.56 -11.82 48.36
C ILE A 132 21.11 -12.31 48.58
N ALA A 133 20.81 -12.91 49.71
CA ALA A 133 19.46 -13.32 50.06
C ALA A 133 18.52 -12.11 50.26
N LEU A 134 19.02 -11.02 50.88
CA LEU A 134 18.23 -9.79 51.09
C LEU A 134 17.96 -9.07 49.77
N ALA A 135 18.93 -9.04 48.85
CA ALA A 135 18.75 -8.46 47.51
C ALA A 135 17.76 -9.27 46.67
N ALA A 136 17.82 -10.60 46.73
CA ALA A 136 16.90 -11.48 46.03
C ALA A 136 15.45 -11.33 46.54
N THR A 137 15.28 -11.23 47.87
CA THR A 137 13.93 -10.99 48.46
C THR A 137 13.38 -9.61 48.12
N LEU A 138 14.24 -8.59 48.06
CA LEU A 138 13.84 -7.24 47.66
C LEU A 138 13.40 -7.18 46.19
N VAL A 139 14.12 -7.85 45.29
CA VAL A 139 13.78 -7.94 43.86
C VAL A 139 12.48 -8.73 43.68
N LEU A 140 12.27 -9.82 44.42
CA LEU A 140 11.01 -10.57 44.39
C LEU A 140 9.83 -9.75 44.96
N ALA A 141 10.04 -8.99 46.03
CA ALA A 141 9.02 -8.14 46.62
C ALA A 141 8.66 -6.98 45.69
N VAL A 142 9.64 -6.34 45.04
CA VAL A 142 9.41 -5.30 44.04
C VAL A 142 8.71 -5.87 42.80
N GLY A 143 9.12 -7.04 42.32
CA GLY A 143 8.43 -7.74 41.22
C GLY A 143 7.01 -8.13 41.55
N LEU A 144 6.75 -8.58 42.79
CA LEU A 144 5.39 -8.89 43.26
C LEU A 144 4.51 -7.63 43.38
N ILE A 145 5.08 -6.55 43.92
CA ILE A 145 4.37 -5.25 44.02
C ILE A 145 4.07 -4.69 42.63
N PHE A 146 5.01 -4.78 41.68
CA PHE A 146 4.77 -4.36 40.28
C PHE A 146 3.74 -5.25 39.59
N GLY A 147 3.81 -6.57 39.78
CA GLY A 147 2.85 -7.53 39.26
C GLY A 147 1.45 -7.32 39.83
N LEU A 148 1.34 -7.14 41.16
CA LEU A 148 0.06 -6.82 41.83
C LEU A 148 -0.49 -5.47 41.40
N ARG A 149 0.36 -4.46 41.27
CA ARG A 149 -0.05 -3.14 40.78
C ARG A 149 -0.51 -3.18 39.32
N HIS A 150 0.11 -4.01 38.47
CA HIS A 150 -0.32 -4.19 37.09
C HIS A 150 -1.61 -5.00 36.98
N TRP A 151 -1.83 -5.97 37.89
CA TRP A 151 -3.05 -6.77 37.96
C TRP A 151 -4.23 -6.03 38.61
N MET A 152 -3.94 -5.16 39.60
CA MET A 152 -4.92 -4.31 40.28
C MET A 152 -5.12 -2.94 39.63
N ALA A 153 -4.34 -2.59 38.61
CA ALA A 153 -4.60 -1.37 37.83
C ALA A 153 -5.98 -1.49 37.21
N PRO A 154 -6.93 -0.59 37.52
CA PRO A 154 -8.21 -0.59 36.83
C PRO A 154 -7.90 -0.52 35.34
N LYS A 155 -8.45 -1.49 34.56
CA LYS A 155 -8.40 -1.38 33.10
C LYS A 155 -8.87 0.04 32.77
N PRO A 156 -8.10 0.83 32.00
CA PRO A 156 -8.56 2.16 31.62
C PRO A 156 -9.97 1.97 31.06
N PRO A 157 -10.96 2.76 31.51
CA PRO A 157 -12.28 2.69 30.92
C PRO A 157 -12.09 2.82 29.41
N PRO A 158 -12.84 2.05 28.59
CA PRO A 158 -12.78 2.22 27.16
C PRO A 158 -12.90 3.73 26.94
N ALA A 159 -11.91 4.31 26.26
CA ALA A 159 -11.92 5.74 25.99
C ALA A 159 -13.31 6.03 25.45
N LYS A 160 -14.11 6.81 26.19
CA LYS A 160 -15.37 7.32 25.66
C LYS A 160 -14.93 8.00 24.37
N MET A 161 -15.21 7.36 23.24
CA MET A 161 -15.12 8.03 21.96
C MET A 161 -15.83 9.36 22.16
N ALA A 162 -15.06 10.44 22.14
CA ALA A 162 -15.63 11.77 22.12
C ALA A 162 -16.67 11.71 20.99
N ALA A 163 -17.92 11.95 21.31
CA ALA A 163 -18.98 11.95 20.32
C ALA A 163 -18.46 12.83 19.17
N ALA A 164 -18.24 12.23 18.02
CA ALA A 164 -17.71 12.93 16.87
C ALA A 164 -18.58 14.17 16.67
N ARG A 165 -17.98 15.35 16.75
CA ARG A 165 -18.71 16.58 16.41
C ARG A 165 -19.25 16.37 14.99
N PRO A 166 -20.55 16.62 14.73
CA PRO A 166 -21.06 16.54 13.38
C PRO A 166 -20.23 17.50 12.53
N MET A 167 -19.40 16.95 11.67
CA MET A 167 -18.57 17.75 10.77
C MET A 167 -19.44 18.25 9.64
N ALA A 168 -19.23 19.49 9.23
CA ALA A 168 -19.87 20.02 8.04
C ALA A 168 -19.46 19.14 6.84
N LYS A 169 -20.43 18.51 6.20
CA LYS A 169 -20.20 17.74 4.97
C LYS A 169 -19.85 18.71 3.84
N LEU A 170 -18.96 18.27 2.93
CA LEU A 170 -18.70 19.04 1.71
C LEU A 170 -19.93 19.10 0.82
N THR A 171 -20.21 20.29 0.33
CA THR A 171 -21.34 20.55 -0.57
C THR A 171 -20.91 20.43 -2.03
N ILE A 172 -21.63 19.58 -2.78
CA ILE A 172 -21.41 19.40 -4.22
C ILE A 172 -22.65 19.85 -4.99
N ALA A 173 -22.46 20.68 -6.01
CA ALA A 173 -23.50 20.99 -6.99
C ALA A 173 -23.18 20.34 -8.35
N VAL A 174 -24.15 19.65 -8.90
CA VAL A 174 -24.07 19.11 -10.26
C VAL A 174 -24.81 20.07 -11.19
N LEU A 175 -24.06 20.72 -12.09
CA LEU A 175 -24.63 21.68 -13.07
C LEU A 175 -25.14 20.94 -14.32
N PRO A 176 -26.09 21.50 -15.04
CA PRO A 176 -26.54 20.94 -16.32
C PRO A 176 -25.39 20.90 -17.32
N PHE A 177 -25.22 19.77 -18.00
CA PHE A 177 -24.20 19.65 -19.04
C PHE A 177 -24.66 20.42 -20.29
N THR A 178 -23.75 21.21 -20.88
CA THR A 178 -24.09 22.16 -21.95
C THR A 178 -23.77 21.56 -23.31
N PRO A 179 -24.72 21.47 -24.24
CA PRO A 179 -24.44 21.15 -25.64
C PRO A 179 -23.53 22.22 -26.26
N LEU A 180 -22.49 21.82 -26.98
CA LEU A 180 -21.62 22.75 -27.74
C LEU A 180 -22.32 23.37 -28.95
N TYR A 181 -23.37 22.72 -29.44
CA TYR A 181 -24.24 23.21 -30.52
C TYR A 181 -25.68 23.18 -30.05
N ALA A 182 -26.53 24.03 -30.65
CA ALA A 182 -27.97 24.04 -30.34
C ALA A 182 -28.61 22.72 -30.77
N ASP A 183 -28.78 21.80 -29.83
CA ASP A 183 -29.37 20.48 -30.00
C ASP A 183 -30.28 20.19 -28.78
N PRO A 184 -31.64 20.21 -28.98
CA PRO A 184 -32.58 19.96 -27.90
C PRO A 184 -32.45 18.57 -27.29
N GLU A 185 -32.13 17.52 -28.06
CA GLU A 185 -31.93 16.15 -27.54
C GLU A 185 -30.67 16.07 -26.66
N ALA A 186 -29.58 16.72 -27.09
CA ALA A 186 -28.38 16.82 -26.31
C ALA A 186 -28.60 17.64 -25.01
N GLN A 187 -29.48 18.67 -25.05
CA GLN A 187 -29.83 19.43 -23.84
C GLN A 187 -30.57 18.54 -22.83
N HIS A 188 -31.57 17.75 -23.28
CA HIS A 188 -32.27 16.80 -22.41
C HIS A 188 -31.33 15.73 -21.83
N LEU A 189 -30.37 15.25 -22.62
CA LEU A 189 -29.36 14.32 -22.14
C LEU A 189 -28.45 14.97 -21.08
N GLY A 190 -28.04 16.24 -21.28
CA GLY A 190 -27.25 17.00 -20.32
C GLY A 190 -27.93 17.16 -18.97
N ASP A 191 -29.22 17.44 -18.99
CA ASP A 191 -30.05 17.52 -17.78
C ASP A 191 -30.20 16.14 -17.11
N SER A 192 -30.43 15.10 -17.90
CA SER A 192 -30.52 13.72 -17.41
C SER A 192 -29.21 13.25 -16.73
N ILE A 193 -28.05 13.58 -17.29
CA ILE A 193 -26.76 13.31 -16.71
C ILE A 193 -26.65 13.99 -15.32
N ALA A 194 -26.98 15.28 -15.25
CA ALA A 194 -26.89 16.03 -14.00
C ALA A 194 -27.79 15.46 -12.90
N LEU A 195 -29.05 15.11 -13.26
CA LEU A 195 -30.01 14.51 -12.34
C LEU A 195 -29.52 13.17 -11.81
N ARG A 196 -29.10 12.24 -12.69
CA ARG A 196 -28.63 10.92 -12.27
C ARG A 196 -27.34 10.97 -11.45
N LEU A 197 -26.44 11.89 -11.78
CA LEU A 197 -25.24 12.13 -10.97
C LEU A 197 -25.60 12.60 -9.56
N ALA A 198 -26.48 13.59 -9.44
CA ALA A 198 -26.93 14.07 -8.15
C ALA A 198 -27.56 12.95 -7.30
N ASP A 199 -28.43 12.12 -7.90
CA ASP A 199 -29.03 10.98 -7.23
C ASP A 199 -28.01 9.95 -6.77
N THR A 200 -27.03 9.62 -7.60
CA THR A 200 -25.97 8.65 -7.26
C THR A 200 -25.10 9.15 -6.13
N LEU A 201 -24.76 10.45 -6.14
CA LEU A 201 -23.90 11.07 -5.13
C LEU A 201 -24.63 11.30 -3.79
N THR A 202 -25.97 11.32 -3.76
CA THR A 202 -26.76 11.50 -2.53
C THR A 202 -26.50 10.39 -1.51
N ASN A 203 -26.12 9.19 -1.94
CA ASN A 203 -25.77 8.06 -1.07
C ASN A 203 -24.29 8.03 -0.64
N THR A 204 -23.59 9.15 -0.81
CA THR A 204 -22.18 9.30 -0.45
C THR A 204 -22.02 10.18 0.80
N ALA A 205 -20.77 10.42 1.19
CA ALA A 205 -20.42 11.29 2.32
C ALA A 205 -20.60 12.80 2.04
N PHE A 206 -21.13 13.17 0.87
CA PHE A 206 -21.29 14.56 0.44
C PHE A 206 -22.72 15.06 0.65
N ASP A 207 -22.87 16.34 0.91
CA ASP A 207 -24.17 17.02 0.83
C ASP A 207 -24.39 17.50 -0.61
N ILE A 208 -25.37 16.90 -1.28
CA ILE A 208 -25.65 17.23 -2.67
C ILE A 208 -26.68 18.34 -2.72
N ILE A 209 -26.31 19.44 -3.38
CA ILE A 209 -27.22 20.57 -3.60
C ILE A 209 -28.35 20.12 -4.52
N SER A 210 -29.58 20.41 -4.11
CA SER A 210 -30.77 20.01 -4.87
C SER A 210 -30.65 20.36 -6.35
N PRO A 211 -30.91 19.39 -7.26
CA PRO A 211 -30.90 19.63 -8.70
C PRO A 211 -31.81 20.82 -9.12
N ALA A 212 -32.93 21.04 -8.43
CA ALA A 212 -33.82 22.17 -8.69
C ALA A 212 -33.12 23.54 -8.55
N LYS A 213 -32.09 23.64 -7.70
CA LYS A 213 -31.29 24.85 -7.58
C LYS A 213 -30.14 24.87 -8.58
N SER A 214 -29.43 23.77 -8.78
CA SER A 214 -28.23 23.73 -9.63
C SER A 214 -28.57 23.77 -11.12
N LEU A 215 -29.70 23.20 -11.56
CA LEU A 215 -30.15 23.26 -12.98
C LEU A 215 -30.52 24.65 -13.48
N GLN A 216 -30.67 25.64 -12.59
CA GLN A 216 -30.90 27.03 -12.98
C GLN A 216 -29.64 27.70 -13.54
N TYR A 217 -28.47 27.20 -13.22
CA TYR A 217 -27.19 27.76 -13.66
C TYR A 217 -26.81 27.22 -15.04
N ARG A 218 -27.22 27.96 -16.09
CA ARG A 218 -26.98 27.63 -17.50
C ARG A 218 -26.16 28.71 -18.19
N GLY A 219 -25.40 28.34 -19.20
CA GLY A 219 -24.60 29.27 -19.99
C GLY A 219 -23.70 30.16 -19.13
N ALA A 220 -23.77 31.48 -19.31
CA ALA A 220 -22.95 32.45 -18.56
C ALA A 220 -23.21 32.44 -17.04
N ALA A 221 -24.39 32.00 -16.58
CA ALA A 221 -24.71 31.93 -15.16
C ALA A 221 -23.85 30.89 -14.42
N LYS A 222 -23.27 29.90 -15.10
CA LYS A 222 -22.39 28.90 -14.50
C LYS A 222 -21.16 29.51 -13.81
N ALA A 223 -20.67 30.65 -14.31
CA ALA A 223 -19.52 31.33 -13.74
C ALA A 223 -19.71 31.74 -12.26
N GLY A 224 -20.95 32.02 -11.84
CA GLY A 224 -21.33 32.39 -10.47
C GLY A 224 -21.92 31.23 -9.66
N ALA A 225 -21.98 30.03 -10.20
CA ALA A 225 -22.71 28.91 -9.57
C ALA A 225 -22.15 28.50 -8.22
N ALA A 226 -20.83 28.44 -8.06
CA ALA A 226 -20.19 28.05 -6.81
C ALA A 226 -20.57 28.99 -5.66
N GLN A 227 -20.50 30.31 -5.91
CA GLN A 227 -20.87 31.31 -4.91
C GLN A 227 -22.35 31.32 -4.61
N GLY A 228 -23.18 31.31 -5.68
CA GLY A 228 -24.63 31.36 -5.54
C GLY A 228 -25.25 30.11 -4.89
N LEU A 229 -24.58 28.98 -4.99
CA LEU A 229 -25.01 27.72 -4.42
C LEU A 229 -24.25 27.40 -3.09
N HIS A 230 -23.26 28.20 -2.71
CA HIS A 230 -22.34 27.87 -1.60
C HIS A 230 -21.75 26.46 -1.73
N ALA A 231 -21.33 26.10 -2.94
CA ALA A 231 -20.81 24.77 -3.24
C ALA A 231 -19.30 24.74 -3.09
N ASP A 232 -18.79 23.76 -2.34
CA ASP A 232 -17.35 23.50 -2.24
C ASP A 232 -16.79 22.97 -3.55
N PHE A 233 -17.59 22.14 -4.25
CA PHE A 233 -17.26 21.62 -5.58
C PHE A 233 -18.43 21.71 -6.54
N LEU A 234 -18.10 21.95 -7.81
CA LEU A 234 -19.04 21.86 -8.92
C LEU A 234 -18.66 20.69 -9.83
N ILE A 235 -19.65 19.94 -10.28
CA ILE A 235 -19.51 19.03 -11.41
C ILE A 235 -20.20 19.69 -12.60
N ASP A 236 -19.43 19.94 -13.65
CA ASP A 236 -19.89 20.60 -14.90
C ASP A 236 -19.39 19.81 -16.11
N GLY A 237 -19.97 20.08 -17.27
CA GLY A 237 -19.53 19.47 -18.50
C GLY A 237 -20.18 20.02 -19.76
N ASP A 238 -19.58 19.56 -20.88
CA ASP A 238 -20.04 19.89 -22.22
C ASP A 238 -20.38 18.61 -23.00
N LEU A 239 -21.34 18.73 -23.90
CA LEU A 239 -21.83 17.66 -24.78
C LEU A 239 -21.53 18.00 -26.23
N ARG A 240 -20.98 17.04 -26.98
CA ARG A 240 -20.79 17.14 -28.41
C ARG A 240 -21.35 15.88 -29.08
N ARG A 241 -22.17 16.09 -30.12
CA ARG A 241 -22.68 15.02 -30.97
C ARG A 241 -22.06 15.17 -32.36
N GLU A 242 -21.30 14.20 -32.80
CA GLU A 242 -20.60 14.25 -34.09
C GLU A 242 -20.34 12.84 -34.62
N GLY A 243 -20.53 12.61 -35.91
CA GLY A 243 -20.22 11.36 -36.59
C GLY A 243 -20.94 10.13 -36.01
N GLY A 244 -22.17 10.28 -35.52
CA GLY A 244 -22.93 9.17 -34.91
C GLY A 244 -22.51 8.82 -33.50
N LYS A 245 -21.60 9.60 -32.89
CA LYS A 245 -21.15 9.47 -31.49
C LYS A 245 -21.59 10.69 -30.67
N ILE A 246 -21.72 10.44 -29.36
CA ILE A 246 -21.82 11.48 -28.36
C ILE A 246 -20.55 11.49 -27.52
N SER A 247 -19.99 12.68 -27.31
CA SER A 247 -18.85 12.94 -26.46
C SER A 247 -19.25 13.85 -25.32
N VAL A 248 -19.01 13.46 -24.08
CA VAL A 248 -19.32 14.21 -22.87
C VAL A 248 -18.03 14.54 -22.16
N ALA A 249 -17.65 15.81 -22.16
CA ALA A 249 -16.52 16.32 -21.39
C ALA A 249 -17.01 16.74 -20.01
N MET A 250 -16.57 16.06 -18.97
CA MET A 250 -16.91 16.36 -17.57
C MET A 250 -15.73 17.03 -16.87
N ARG A 251 -16.04 17.96 -15.97
CA ARG A 251 -15.07 18.64 -15.10
C ARG A 251 -15.55 18.65 -13.66
N ILE A 252 -14.61 18.44 -12.73
CA ILE A 252 -14.79 18.75 -11.31
C ILE A 252 -14.04 20.06 -11.05
N ILE A 253 -14.74 21.05 -10.50
CA ILE A 253 -14.24 22.40 -10.29
C ILE A 253 -14.22 22.69 -8.79
N ASP A 254 -13.11 23.19 -8.27
CA ASP A 254 -12.99 23.75 -6.92
C ASP A 254 -13.84 25.04 -6.87
N GLY A 255 -14.88 25.04 -6.04
CA GLY A 255 -15.81 26.16 -5.93
C GLY A 255 -15.19 27.40 -5.28
N HIS A 256 -14.18 27.26 -4.46
CA HIS A 256 -13.49 28.37 -3.80
C HIS A 256 -12.47 29.07 -4.71
N ARG A 257 -11.78 28.28 -5.55
CA ARG A 257 -10.72 28.78 -6.45
C ARG A 257 -11.18 28.96 -7.88
N ASN A 258 -12.34 28.42 -8.22
CA ASN A 258 -12.88 28.36 -9.59
C ASN A 258 -11.85 27.72 -10.57
N THR A 259 -11.18 26.65 -10.14
CA THR A 259 -10.19 25.94 -10.95
C THR A 259 -10.63 24.51 -11.20
N THR A 260 -10.43 24.02 -12.42
CA THR A 260 -10.69 22.61 -12.75
C THR A 260 -9.65 21.71 -12.06
N ILE A 261 -10.14 20.77 -11.27
CA ILE A 261 -9.33 19.78 -10.57
C ILE A 261 -9.12 18.54 -11.42
N VAL A 262 -10.22 18.04 -11.99
CA VAL A 262 -10.29 16.83 -12.81
C VAL A 262 -11.10 17.12 -14.06
N ALA A 263 -10.67 16.59 -15.19
CA ALA A 263 -11.43 16.60 -16.43
C ALA A 263 -11.33 15.22 -17.09
N GLY A 264 -12.47 14.73 -17.57
CA GLY A 264 -12.58 13.46 -18.29
C GLY A 264 -13.51 13.56 -19.48
N THR A 265 -13.31 12.73 -20.50
CA THR A 265 -14.18 12.67 -21.68
C THR A 265 -14.74 11.26 -21.84
N PHE A 266 -16.04 11.18 -22.05
CA PHE A 266 -16.79 9.94 -22.24
C PHE A 266 -17.36 9.93 -23.65
N GLU A 267 -17.05 8.90 -24.44
CA GLU A 267 -17.52 8.77 -25.82
C GLU A 267 -18.37 7.52 -26.00
N ARG A 268 -19.52 7.67 -26.70
CA ARG A 268 -20.43 6.56 -27.02
C ARG A 268 -21.09 6.73 -28.38
N PRO A 269 -21.51 5.64 -29.03
CA PRO A 269 -22.49 5.72 -30.11
C PRO A 269 -23.76 6.41 -29.64
N VAL A 270 -24.39 7.22 -30.48
CA VAL A 270 -25.65 7.94 -30.15
C VAL A 270 -26.73 6.95 -29.68
N ALA A 271 -26.80 5.75 -30.26
CA ALA A 271 -27.75 4.71 -29.83
C ALA A 271 -27.55 4.25 -28.37
N GLU A 272 -26.38 4.50 -27.79
CA GLU A 272 -26.03 4.16 -26.40
C GLU A 272 -25.98 5.40 -25.50
N ALA A 273 -26.44 6.56 -25.97
CA ALA A 273 -26.35 7.83 -25.24
C ALA A 273 -27.01 7.78 -23.84
N GLY A 274 -28.06 6.97 -23.67
CA GLY A 274 -28.74 6.75 -22.40
C GLY A 274 -27.88 6.10 -21.33
N ALA A 275 -26.74 5.47 -21.69
CA ALA A 275 -25.80 4.86 -20.75
C ALA A 275 -24.74 5.84 -20.20
N VAL A 276 -24.61 7.04 -20.79
CA VAL A 276 -23.60 8.03 -20.39
C VAL A 276 -23.77 8.49 -18.94
N PRO A 277 -25.00 8.78 -18.44
CA PRO A 277 -25.17 9.12 -17.02
C PRO A 277 -24.64 8.06 -16.07
N ASP A 278 -24.91 6.79 -16.36
CA ASP A 278 -24.47 5.68 -15.52
C ASP A 278 -22.94 5.51 -15.50
N GLN A 279 -22.29 5.82 -16.64
CA GLN A 279 -20.83 5.80 -16.74
C GLN A 279 -20.18 6.87 -15.86
N ILE A 280 -20.69 8.10 -15.95
CA ILE A 280 -20.17 9.21 -15.15
C ILE A 280 -20.45 8.94 -13.68
N ALA A 281 -21.63 8.41 -13.35
CA ALA A 281 -21.98 8.03 -11.99
C ALA A 281 -21.09 6.93 -11.44
N ALA A 282 -20.76 5.90 -12.22
CA ALA A 282 -19.82 4.84 -11.84
C ALA A 282 -18.40 5.39 -11.64
N TYR A 283 -17.97 6.32 -12.50
CA TYR A 283 -16.70 7.03 -12.31
C TYR A 283 -16.67 7.80 -10.99
N MET A 284 -17.71 8.59 -10.71
CA MET A 284 -17.79 9.35 -9.45
C MET A 284 -17.85 8.41 -8.24
N ALA A 285 -18.55 7.29 -8.34
CA ALA A 285 -18.60 6.28 -7.29
C ALA A 285 -17.23 5.62 -7.05
N SER A 286 -16.41 5.44 -8.09
CA SER A 286 -15.05 4.90 -7.94
C SER A 286 -14.10 5.85 -7.20
N LEU A 287 -14.42 7.14 -7.14
CA LEU A 287 -13.69 8.14 -6.36
C LEU A 287 -14.14 8.18 -4.87
N SER A 288 -15.20 7.45 -4.54
CA SER A 288 -15.83 7.45 -3.20
C SER A 288 -15.11 6.69 -2.08
N PRO A 289 -14.24 5.69 -2.29
CA PRO A 289 -13.76 4.82 -1.21
C PRO A 289 -13.08 5.53 -0.04
N LEU A 290 -12.44 6.67 -0.28
CA LEU A 290 -11.70 7.40 0.75
C LEU A 290 -12.50 8.55 1.39
N THR A 291 -13.75 8.75 1.01
CA THR A 291 -14.60 9.81 1.60
C THR A 291 -14.88 9.57 3.09
N HIS A 292 -14.84 8.33 3.56
CA HIS A 292 -14.94 8.01 4.99
C HIS A 292 -13.76 8.54 5.81
N GLY A 293 -12.53 8.43 5.28
CA GLY A 293 -11.33 8.97 5.94
C GLY A 293 -11.35 10.49 6.06
N ILE A 294 -11.86 11.17 5.04
CA ILE A 294 -11.99 12.63 5.03
C ILE A 294 -13.00 13.09 6.10
N ASN A 295 -14.10 12.36 6.31
CA ASN A 295 -15.12 12.70 7.29
C ASN A 295 -14.65 12.64 8.74
N ASN A 296 -13.64 11.84 9.06
CA ASN A 296 -13.17 11.59 10.41
C ASN A 296 -11.92 12.41 10.80
N SER A 297 -11.19 13.00 9.85
CA SER A 297 -10.03 13.83 10.15
C SER A 297 -10.43 15.28 10.47
N ALA A 298 -9.71 15.92 11.38
CA ALA A 298 -10.04 17.21 12.00
C ALA A 298 -10.13 18.39 11.01
N GLY A 299 -11.15 18.42 10.20
CA GLY A 299 -11.51 19.55 9.33
C GLY A 299 -11.25 19.30 7.83
N TRP A 300 -12.22 19.73 7.04
CA TRP A 300 -12.17 19.72 5.59
C TRP A 300 -11.27 20.85 5.08
N ASP A 301 -10.13 20.52 4.48
CA ASP A 301 -9.36 21.45 3.68
C ASP A 301 -9.66 21.17 2.18
N PRO A 302 -10.29 22.10 1.46
CA PRO A 302 -10.60 21.93 0.03
C PRO A 302 -9.35 21.56 -0.79
N ARG A 303 -8.17 22.00 -0.38
CA ARG A 303 -6.90 21.67 -1.06
C ARG A 303 -6.58 20.18 -0.97
N ILE A 304 -6.84 19.56 0.20
CA ILE A 304 -6.62 18.13 0.42
C ILE A 304 -7.59 17.32 -0.43
N VAL A 305 -8.87 17.71 -0.46
CA VAL A 305 -9.88 17.03 -1.27
C VAL A 305 -9.56 17.16 -2.76
N ALA A 306 -9.18 18.35 -3.22
CA ALA A 306 -8.77 18.57 -4.60
C ALA A 306 -7.57 17.70 -4.99
N ALA A 307 -6.57 17.60 -4.13
CA ALA A 307 -5.42 16.74 -4.37
C ALA A 307 -5.79 15.25 -4.34
N TYR A 308 -6.65 14.84 -3.42
CA TYR A 308 -7.17 13.49 -3.38
C TYR A 308 -7.88 13.10 -4.69
N LEU A 309 -8.81 13.93 -5.17
CA LEU A 309 -9.51 13.70 -6.44
C LEU A 309 -8.53 13.62 -7.61
N ARG A 310 -7.52 14.49 -7.62
CA ARG A 310 -6.47 14.48 -8.65
C ARG A 310 -5.62 13.21 -8.58
N ALA A 311 -5.14 12.83 -7.40
CA ALA A 311 -4.31 11.63 -7.24
C ALA A 311 -5.07 10.36 -7.66
N ASN A 312 -6.34 10.22 -7.26
CA ASN A 312 -7.16 9.08 -7.71
C ASN A 312 -7.43 9.09 -9.21
N TYR A 313 -7.61 10.26 -9.83
CA TYR A 313 -7.74 10.35 -11.28
C TYR A 313 -6.44 9.95 -11.99
N GLN A 314 -5.29 10.39 -11.47
CA GLN A 314 -3.98 10.02 -12.00
C GLN A 314 -3.74 8.51 -11.88
N ASP A 315 -4.01 7.94 -10.69
CA ASP A 315 -3.88 6.50 -10.42
C ASP A 315 -4.88 5.65 -11.22
N GLY A 316 -6.18 5.86 -10.97
CA GLY A 316 -7.23 4.98 -11.45
C GLY A 316 -7.62 5.16 -12.91
N VAL A 317 -7.39 6.35 -13.51
CA VAL A 317 -7.83 6.69 -14.86
C VAL A 317 -6.68 6.80 -15.83
N ARG A 318 -5.64 7.51 -15.43
CA ARG A 318 -4.49 7.77 -16.31
C ARG A 318 -3.39 6.73 -16.16
N HIS A 319 -3.44 5.89 -15.14
CA HIS A 319 -2.36 4.99 -14.73
C HIS A 319 -1.02 5.74 -14.55
N ASP A 320 -1.11 7.01 -14.11
CA ASP A 320 0.00 7.85 -13.74
C ASP A 320 0.27 7.69 -12.24
N PHE A 321 0.76 6.53 -11.85
CA PHE A 321 1.03 6.18 -10.44
C PHE A 321 2.05 7.11 -9.80
N TYR A 322 3.03 7.56 -10.61
CA TYR A 322 4.05 8.48 -10.11
C TYR A 322 3.48 9.88 -9.85
N GLY A 323 2.68 10.41 -10.77
CA GLY A 323 1.99 11.68 -10.57
C GLY A 323 1.01 11.65 -9.40
N ALA A 324 0.33 10.52 -9.18
CA ALA A 324 -0.54 10.32 -8.02
C ALA A 324 0.25 10.37 -6.70
N TYR A 325 1.39 9.68 -6.65
CA TYR A 325 2.30 9.73 -5.50
C TYR A 325 2.82 11.14 -5.23
N GLU A 326 3.28 11.88 -6.26
CA GLU A 326 3.77 13.25 -6.09
C GLU A 326 2.67 14.18 -5.57
N THR A 327 1.46 14.07 -6.13
CA THR A 327 0.30 14.86 -5.67
C THR A 327 -0.01 14.60 -4.20
N ALA A 328 0.01 13.34 -3.78
CA ALA A 328 -0.25 12.94 -2.40
C ALA A 328 0.86 13.41 -1.44
N ARG A 329 2.12 13.29 -1.85
CA ARG A 329 3.28 13.77 -1.09
C ARG A 329 3.23 15.27 -0.86
N ASP A 330 2.98 16.04 -1.91
CA ASP A 330 2.98 17.49 -1.85
C ASP A 330 1.89 18.00 -0.90
N VAL A 331 0.72 17.35 -0.87
CA VAL A 331 -0.35 17.68 0.07
C VAL A 331 0.01 17.30 1.51
N ALA A 332 0.64 16.16 1.74
CA ALA A 332 1.11 15.80 3.07
C ALA A 332 2.16 16.78 3.62
N LEU A 333 2.98 17.38 2.74
CA LEU A 333 3.93 18.45 3.11
C LEU A 333 3.23 19.78 3.46
N ILE A 334 2.14 20.11 2.75
CA ILE A 334 1.36 21.33 3.00
C ILE A 334 0.49 21.20 4.26
N ALA A 335 0.03 19.99 4.56
CA ALA A 335 -0.85 19.68 5.69
C ALA A 335 -0.26 18.54 6.56
N PRO A 336 0.90 18.78 7.22
CA PRO A 336 1.61 17.73 7.96
C PRO A 336 0.84 17.19 9.17
N ASP A 337 -0.10 17.98 9.70
CA ASP A 337 -0.94 17.63 10.85
C ASP A 337 -2.30 17.04 10.44
N ASN A 338 -2.49 16.73 9.17
CA ASN A 338 -3.70 16.11 8.68
C ASN A 338 -3.51 14.60 8.47
N ALA A 339 -4.21 13.78 9.27
CA ALA A 339 -4.09 12.31 9.24
C ALA A 339 -4.46 11.72 7.87
N PHE A 340 -5.48 12.28 7.20
CA PHE A 340 -5.89 11.81 5.88
C PHE A 340 -4.82 12.10 4.81
N ALA A 341 -4.24 13.32 4.80
CA ALA A 341 -3.16 13.68 3.87
C ALA A 341 -1.94 12.77 4.03
N GLN A 342 -1.55 12.47 5.28
CA GLN A 342 -0.46 11.55 5.58
C GLN A 342 -0.80 10.11 5.11
N THR A 343 -2.03 9.66 5.33
CA THR A 343 -2.48 8.31 4.89
C THR A 343 -2.48 8.21 3.37
N MET A 344 -3.00 9.21 2.67
CA MET A 344 -3.02 9.26 1.22
C MET A 344 -1.60 9.18 0.64
N HIS A 345 -0.66 9.94 1.20
CA HIS A 345 0.75 9.90 0.81
C HIS A 345 1.34 8.48 1.03
N GLY A 346 1.15 7.93 2.23
CA GLY A 346 1.62 6.56 2.53
C GLY A 346 1.00 5.50 1.62
N PHE A 347 -0.28 5.63 1.29
CA PHE A 347 -0.98 4.70 0.41
C PHE A 347 -0.46 4.77 -1.03
N MET A 348 -0.35 5.97 -1.61
CA MET A 348 0.16 6.14 -2.98
C MET A 348 1.63 5.72 -3.11
N ALA A 349 2.44 5.93 -2.07
CA ALA A 349 3.81 5.42 -2.05
C ALA A 349 3.86 3.88 -2.02
N ALA A 350 3.00 3.24 -1.22
CA ALA A 350 2.90 1.78 -1.16
C ALA A 350 2.37 1.19 -2.48
N GLU A 351 1.34 1.78 -3.08
CA GLU A 351 0.80 1.37 -4.38
C GLU A 351 1.86 1.47 -5.49
N LEU A 352 2.59 2.58 -5.58
CA LEU A 352 3.64 2.74 -6.58
C LEU A 352 4.73 1.66 -6.47
N VAL A 353 5.05 1.21 -5.24
CA VAL A 353 5.98 0.09 -5.03
C VAL A 353 5.39 -1.23 -5.50
N ASN A 354 4.11 -1.48 -5.18
CA ASN A 354 3.42 -2.73 -5.52
C ASN A 354 3.13 -2.85 -7.02
N MET A 355 2.78 -1.75 -7.67
CA MET A 355 2.46 -1.71 -9.11
C MET A 355 3.70 -1.55 -10.00
N GLY A 356 4.87 -1.24 -9.43
CA GLY A 356 6.09 -0.91 -10.17
C GLY A 356 6.59 -1.98 -11.15
N ALA A 357 6.24 -3.27 -10.92
CA ALA A 357 6.55 -4.35 -11.86
C ALA A 357 5.62 -4.33 -13.10
N GLN A 358 4.39 -3.83 -12.97
CA GLN A 358 3.38 -3.79 -14.03
C GLN A 358 3.54 -2.58 -14.97
N VAL A 359 4.26 -1.54 -14.54
CA VAL A 359 4.40 -0.26 -15.27
C VAL A 359 5.65 -0.22 -16.19
N GLY A 360 6.33 -1.34 -16.40
CA GLY A 360 7.40 -1.49 -17.41
C GLY A 360 8.76 -0.86 -17.09
N ASN A 361 8.86 0.02 -16.10
CA ASN A 361 10.11 0.59 -15.59
C ASN A 361 10.17 0.39 -14.08
N GLY A 362 10.44 -0.85 -13.65
CA GLY A 362 10.53 -1.18 -12.23
C GLY A 362 11.47 -0.24 -11.48
N LEU A 363 10.99 0.38 -10.42
CA LEU A 363 11.81 1.21 -9.55
C LEU A 363 13.01 0.39 -9.02
N PRO A 364 14.22 0.97 -8.92
CA PRO A 364 15.35 0.31 -8.27
C PRO A 364 14.99 -0.14 -6.85
N ALA A 365 15.55 -1.26 -6.41
CA ALA A 365 15.25 -1.83 -5.09
C ALA A 365 15.49 -0.84 -3.94
N GLU A 366 16.57 -0.03 -4.01
CA GLU A 366 16.84 1.05 -3.06
C GLU A 366 15.69 2.06 -2.99
N ARG A 367 15.15 2.47 -4.15
CA ARG A 367 14.05 3.42 -4.21
C ARG A 367 12.76 2.82 -3.61
N LYS A 368 12.47 1.55 -3.90
CA LYS A 368 11.34 0.83 -3.31
C LYS A 368 11.46 0.77 -1.79
N LEU A 369 12.66 0.46 -1.25
CA LEU A 369 12.91 0.45 0.20
C LEU A 369 12.69 1.83 0.83
N ALA A 370 13.19 2.88 0.20
CA ALA A 370 13.00 4.26 0.66
C ALA A 370 11.51 4.62 0.68
N MET A 371 10.76 4.30 -0.37
CA MET A 371 9.33 4.58 -0.44
C MET A 371 8.50 3.78 0.58
N ILE A 372 8.88 2.54 0.87
CA ILE A 372 8.24 1.77 1.95
C ILE A 372 8.51 2.41 3.31
N ALA A 373 9.73 2.87 3.58
CA ALA A 373 10.04 3.58 4.83
C ALA A 373 9.23 4.87 4.95
N GLU A 374 9.15 5.64 3.87
CA GLU A 374 8.34 6.85 3.75
C GLU A 374 6.85 6.57 3.99
N ALA A 375 6.28 5.56 3.33
CA ALA A 375 4.89 5.15 3.52
C ALA A 375 4.59 4.74 4.97
N ARG A 376 5.48 3.97 5.59
CA ARG A 376 5.34 3.57 7.00
C ARG A 376 5.45 4.74 7.96
N GLN A 377 6.33 5.70 7.69
CA GLN A 377 6.46 6.93 8.47
C GLN A 377 5.17 7.75 8.39
N ALA A 378 4.64 7.97 7.20
CA ALA A 378 3.40 8.70 6.97
C ALA A 378 2.20 8.02 7.67
N ALA A 379 2.07 6.69 7.55
CA ALA A 379 1.02 5.93 8.23
C ALA A 379 1.12 6.01 9.76
N ASN A 380 2.31 5.90 10.33
CA ASN A 380 2.52 6.04 11.77
C ASN A 380 2.24 7.47 12.26
N GLN A 381 2.54 8.47 11.44
CA GLN A 381 2.17 9.86 11.73
C GLN A 381 0.64 10.04 11.72
N ALA A 382 -0.04 9.49 10.74
CA ALA A 382 -1.51 9.51 10.66
C ALA A 382 -2.17 8.87 11.89
N ILE A 383 -1.67 7.72 12.35
CA ILE A 383 -2.17 7.04 13.57
C ILE A 383 -1.98 7.90 14.82
N LYS A 384 -0.86 8.65 14.91
CA LYS A 384 -0.64 9.57 16.05
C LYS A 384 -1.59 10.76 16.01
N LEU A 385 -1.89 11.29 14.83
CA LEU A 385 -2.78 12.42 14.63
C LEU A 385 -4.24 12.05 14.89
N ASP A 386 -4.66 10.88 14.41
CA ASP A 386 -6.02 10.34 14.62
C ASP A 386 -5.97 8.84 14.90
N PRO A 387 -5.93 8.42 16.17
CA PRO A 387 -5.94 7.00 16.54
C PRO A 387 -7.23 6.25 16.17
N GLY A 388 -8.32 6.97 15.90
CA GLY A 388 -9.60 6.41 15.45
C GLY A 388 -9.68 6.17 13.94
N TYR A 389 -8.67 6.61 13.19
CA TYR A 389 -8.63 6.45 11.73
C TYR A 389 -7.97 5.12 11.35
N GLY A 390 -8.72 4.22 10.69
CA GLY A 390 -8.29 2.84 10.42
C GLY A 390 -7.42 2.67 9.18
N ASP A 391 -7.55 3.51 8.14
CA ASP A 391 -6.87 3.34 6.85
C ASP A 391 -5.34 3.34 6.93
N PRO A 392 -4.67 4.10 7.82
CA PRO A 392 -3.22 4.02 7.99
C PRO A 392 -2.69 2.62 8.32
N TYR A 393 -3.50 1.80 9.01
CA TYR A 393 -3.12 0.42 9.30
C TYR A 393 -3.10 -0.45 8.03
N ALA A 394 -3.96 -0.16 7.05
CA ALA A 394 -3.91 -0.82 5.74
C ALA A 394 -2.60 -0.47 5.00
N VAL A 395 -2.13 0.78 5.10
CA VAL A 395 -0.80 1.17 4.57
C VAL A 395 0.33 0.38 5.24
N LEU A 396 0.27 0.19 6.57
CA LEU A 396 1.26 -0.63 7.29
C LEU A 396 1.23 -2.10 6.82
N ALA A 397 0.05 -2.65 6.56
CA ALA A 397 -0.09 -3.99 6.01
C ALA A 397 0.45 -4.10 4.58
N LEU A 398 0.15 -3.13 3.69
CA LEU A 398 0.65 -3.07 2.32
C LEU A 398 2.18 -2.96 2.22
N THR A 399 2.80 -2.31 3.20
CA THR A 399 4.25 -2.14 3.28
C THR A 399 4.97 -3.26 4.05
N THR A 400 4.23 -4.25 4.52
CA THR A 400 4.76 -5.46 5.17
C THR A 400 4.94 -6.56 4.12
N PRO A 401 6.06 -7.32 4.13
CA PRO A 401 6.27 -8.39 3.15
C PRO A 401 5.08 -9.34 3.06
N PRO A 402 4.70 -9.81 1.86
CA PRO A 402 3.45 -10.56 1.63
C PRO A 402 3.26 -11.79 2.50
N PHE A 403 4.35 -12.45 2.88
CA PHE A 403 4.32 -13.69 3.69
C PHE A 403 4.50 -13.46 5.21
N ASP A 404 4.50 -12.22 5.67
CA ASP A 404 4.46 -11.89 7.10
C ASP A 404 2.98 -11.85 7.57
N TRP A 405 2.27 -12.98 7.39
CA TRP A 405 0.83 -13.15 7.53
C TRP A 405 0.25 -12.58 8.82
N ALA A 406 0.80 -12.98 9.97
CA ALA A 406 0.30 -12.56 11.29
C ALA A 406 0.44 -11.06 11.50
N VAL A 407 1.54 -10.46 11.05
CA VAL A 407 1.78 -9.01 11.18
C VAL A 407 0.81 -8.21 10.30
N ARG A 408 0.59 -8.69 9.07
CA ARG A 408 -0.37 -8.06 8.15
C ARG A 408 -1.79 -8.15 8.69
N GLU A 409 -2.20 -9.34 9.18
CA GLU A 409 -3.53 -9.53 9.75
C GLU A 409 -3.74 -8.66 10.99
N ASP A 410 -2.76 -8.56 11.90
CA ASP A 410 -2.83 -7.70 13.09
C ASP A 410 -3.09 -6.24 12.71
N TYR A 411 -2.30 -5.69 11.77
CA TYR A 411 -2.53 -4.34 11.29
C TYR A 411 -3.95 -4.15 10.74
N LEU A 412 -4.40 -5.03 9.86
CA LEU A 412 -5.71 -4.92 9.23
C LEU A 412 -6.85 -5.03 10.24
N ARG A 413 -6.77 -5.96 11.19
CA ARG A 413 -7.79 -6.09 12.24
C ARG A 413 -7.83 -4.87 13.16
N ARG A 414 -6.67 -4.33 13.54
CA ARG A 414 -6.60 -3.08 14.31
C ARG A 414 -7.20 -1.91 13.54
N GLY A 415 -6.93 -1.80 12.24
CA GLY A 415 -7.54 -0.80 11.38
C GLY A 415 -9.06 -0.92 11.33
N LEU A 416 -9.58 -2.13 11.20
CA LEU A 416 -11.03 -2.38 11.16
C LEU A 416 -11.71 -2.23 12.53
N VAL A 417 -10.99 -2.36 13.64
CA VAL A 417 -11.49 -1.99 14.97
C VAL A 417 -11.62 -0.48 15.10
N ALA A 418 -10.65 0.29 14.56
CA ALA A 418 -10.69 1.75 14.57
C ALA A 418 -11.75 2.31 13.60
N SER A 419 -11.82 1.78 12.37
CA SER A 419 -12.78 2.18 11.33
C SER A 419 -13.37 0.93 10.66
N PRO A 420 -14.47 0.38 11.19
CA PRO A 420 -15.10 -0.83 10.63
C PRO A 420 -15.59 -0.67 9.18
N GLU A 421 -15.86 0.56 8.77
CA GLU A 421 -16.29 0.96 7.43
C GLU A 421 -15.13 1.19 6.45
N SER A 422 -13.87 1.16 6.89
CA SER A 422 -12.70 1.32 6.02
C SER A 422 -12.75 0.35 4.85
N GLN A 423 -13.03 0.84 3.66
CA GLN A 423 -13.12 0.00 2.47
C GLN A 423 -11.75 -0.57 2.09
N ILE A 424 -10.69 0.22 2.25
CA ILE A 424 -9.31 -0.22 1.99
C ILE A 424 -8.95 -1.35 2.97
N GLY A 425 -9.24 -1.17 4.25
CA GLY A 425 -9.02 -2.20 5.27
C GLY A 425 -9.81 -3.48 5.00
N GLN A 426 -11.08 -3.35 4.58
CA GLN A 426 -11.93 -4.50 4.22
C GLN A 426 -11.39 -5.26 3.00
N ILE A 427 -10.99 -4.56 1.93
CA ILE A 427 -10.41 -5.18 0.73
C ILE A 427 -9.14 -5.93 1.10
N GLN A 428 -8.23 -5.29 1.82
CA GLN A 428 -6.93 -5.88 2.17
C GLN A 428 -7.06 -7.10 3.09
N ILE A 429 -8.00 -7.11 4.04
CA ILE A 429 -8.21 -8.30 4.88
C ILE A 429 -8.88 -9.44 4.09
N ILE A 430 -9.80 -9.13 3.18
CA ILE A 430 -10.40 -10.13 2.29
C ILE A 430 -9.31 -10.81 1.46
N GLU A 431 -8.44 -10.05 0.81
CA GLU A 431 -7.31 -10.57 0.03
C GLU A 431 -6.37 -11.44 0.89
N LEU A 432 -6.01 -10.97 2.10
CA LEU A 432 -5.14 -11.73 3.00
C LEU A 432 -5.77 -13.07 3.39
N LEU A 433 -7.04 -13.08 3.75
CA LEU A 433 -7.76 -14.30 4.15
C LEU A 433 -7.88 -15.29 2.99
N GLN A 434 -8.13 -14.80 1.77
CA GLN A 434 -8.15 -15.61 0.56
C GLN A 434 -6.78 -16.26 0.34
N HIS A 435 -5.70 -15.50 0.45
CA HIS A 435 -4.34 -16.00 0.30
C HIS A 435 -3.91 -16.95 1.44
N ALA A 436 -4.59 -16.90 2.59
CA ALA A 436 -4.40 -17.84 3.69
C ALA A 436 -5.30 -19.08 3.62
N GLY A 437 -6.12 -19.23 2.57
CA GLY A 437 -7.04 -20.35 2.38
C GLY A 437 -8.31 -20.28 3.24
N ARG A 438 -8.65 -19.09 3.79
CA ARG A 438 -9.83 -18.84 4.63
C ARG A 438 -10.97 -18.24 3.79
N PHE A 439 -11.41 -18.98 2.77
CA PHE A 439 -12.39 -18.53 1.77
C PHE A 439 -13.80 -18.33 2.36
N SER A 440 -14.17 -19.09 3.38
CA SER A 440 -15.48 -18.94 4.04
C SER A 440 -15.60 -17.59 4.73
N GLU A 441 -14.59 -17.19 5.49
CA GLU A 441 -14.55 -15.90 6.19
C GLU A 441 -14.47 -14.76 5.18
N SER A 442 -13.52 -14.81 4.25
CA SER A 442 -13.34 -13.76 3.23
C SER A 442 -14.57 -13.63 2.32
N GLY A 443 -15.24 -14.73 2.00
CA GLY A 443 -16.44 -14.72 1.17
C GLY A 443 -17.61 -13.97 1.81
N VAL A 444 -17.85 -14.17 3.11
CA VAL A 444 -18.88 -13.41 3.85
C VAL A 444 -18.55 -11.91 3.83
N MET A 445 -17.28 -11.54 4.03
CA MET A 445 -16.85 -10.14 4.00
C MET A 445 -16.99 -9.55 2.60
N ALA A 446 -16.59 -10.28 1.55
CA ALA A 446 -16.66 -9.84 0.16
C ALA A 446 -18.12 -9.61 -0.30
N GLU A 447 -19.03 -10.52 0.04
CA GLU A 447 -20.46 -10.36 -0.26
C GLU A 447 -21.05 -9.13 0.43
N LYS A 448 -20.71 -8.90 1.69
CA LYS A 448 -21.15 -7.73 2.44
C LYS A 448 -20.60 -6.43 1.84
N LEU A 449 -19.31 -6.41 1.51
CA LEU A 449 -18.65 -5.27 0.88
C LEU A 449 -19.29 -4.94 -0.47
N PHE A 450 -19.51 -5.96 -1.32
CA PHE A 450 -20.16 -5.80 -2.61
C PHE A 450 -21.61 -5.33 -2.50
N ALA A 451 -22.37 -5.85 -1.53
CA ALA A 451 -23.75 -5.40 -1.30
C ALA A 451 -23.81 -3.92 -0.90
N GLY A 452 -22.82 -3.42 -0.15
CA GLY A 452 -22.69 -2.00 0.22
C GLY A 452 -22.22 -1.08 -0.92
N ALA A 453 -21.51 -1.62 -1.92
CA ALA A 453 -20.93 -0.85 -3.02
C ALA A 453 -21.04 -1.59 -4.37
N PRO A 454 -22.25 -1.92 -4.84
CA PRO A 454 -22.45 -2.82 -5.99
C PRO A 454 -22.04 -2.24 -7.35
N THR A 455 -21.76 -0.95 -7.42
CA THR A 455 -21.28 -0.26 -8.63
C THR A 455 -19.77 -0.10 -8.67
N GLN A 456 -19.07 -0.44 -7.60
CA GLN A 456 -17.63 -0.30 -7.51
C GLN A 456 -16.93 -1.58 -7.99
N ILE A 457 -15.83 -1.39 -8.73
CA ILE A 457 -15.09 -2.49 -9.37
C ILE A 457 -14.32 -3.35 -8.37
N ARG A 458 -13.69 -2.75 -7.35
CA ARG A 458 -12.89 -3.51 -6.37
C ARG A 458 -13.73 -4.47 -5.54
N PRO A 459 -14.86 -4.08 -4.91
CA PRO A 459 -15.78 -5.01 -4.27
C PRO A 459 -16.27 -6.13 -5.20
N LEU A 460 -16.53 -5.82 -6.49
CA LEU A 460 -16.90 -6.82 -7.48
C LEU A 460 -15.79 -7.84 -7.74
N ILE A 461 -14.54 -7.40 -7.86
CA ILE A 461 -13.37 -8.27 -8.00
C ILE A 461 -13.27 -9.23 -6.81
N GLU A 462 -13.42 -8.72 -5.59
CA GLU A 462 -13.28 -9.53 -4.38
C GLU A 462 -14.36 -10.62 -4.28
N VAL A 463 -15.61 -10.29 -4.63
CA VAL A 463 -16.68 -11.30 -4.60
C VAL A 463 -16.55 -12.32 -5.74
N ILE A 464 -16.07 -11.92 -6.92
CA ILE A 464 -15.76 -12.86 -8.02
C ILE A 464 -14.69 -13.85 -7.57
N ASN A 465 -13.56 -13.36 -7.04
CA ASN A 465 -12.49 -14.21 -6.54
C ASN A 465 -12.99 -15.15 -5.43
N ALA A 466 -13.69 -14.62 -4.43
CA ALA A 466 -14.19 -15.41 -3.33
C ALA A 466 -15.14 -16.54 -3.78
N ARG A 467 -16.02 -16.28 -4.73
CA ARG A 467 -16.93 -17.29 -5.27
C ARG A 467 -16.21 -18.31 -6.14
N LEU A 468 -15.38 -17.85 -7.09
CA LEU A 468 -14.65 -18.72 -8.00
C LEU A 468 -13.76 -19.71 -7.22
N TRP A 469 -13.05 -19.21 -6.22
CA TRP A 469 -12.17 -20.03 -5.40
C TRP A 469 -12.92 -20.97 -4.41
N GLN A 470 -14.20 -20.71 -4.17
CA GLN A 470 -15.11 -21.67 -3.50
C GLN A 470 -15.79 -22.65 -4.46
N GLY A 471 -15.48 -22.62 -5.75
CA GLY A 471 -16.13 -23.45 -6.77
C GLY A 471 -17.57 -23.00 -7.12
N LYS A 472 -17.93 -21.75 -6.82
CA LYS A 472 -19.26 -21.20 -7.11
C LYS A 472 -19.27 -20.48 -8.46
N PRO A 473 -20.41 -20.48 -9.19
CA PRO A 473 -20.50 -19.84 -10.50
C PRO A 473 -20.37 -18.31 -10.38
N VAL A 474 -19.62 -17.70 -11.30
CA VAL A 474 -19.33 -16.26 -11.31
C VAL A 474 -19.69 -15.55 -12.63
N ARG A 475 -20.06 -16.31 -13.69
CA ARG A 475 -20.34 -15.76 -15.03
C ARG A 475 -21.30 -14.55 -15.00
N ALA A 476 -22.37 -14.63 -14.22
CA ALA A 476 -23.33 -13.53 -14.09
C ALA A 476 -22.70 -12.27 -13.47
N LEU A 477 -21.77 -12.43 -12.53
CA LEU A 477 -21.03 -11.31 -11.92
C LEU A 477 -19.99 -10.73 -12.88
N ILE A 478 -19.30 -11.61 -13.65
CA ILE A 478 -18.32 -11.18 -14.65
C ILE A 478 -19.02 -10.38 -15.74
N THR A 479 -20.16 -10.86 -16.26
CA THR A 479 -20.98 -10.14 -17.23
C THR A 479 -21.42 -8.76 -16.70
N ARG A 480 -21.81 -8.71 -15.41
CA ARG A 480 -22.15 -7.44 -14.76
C ARG A 480 -20.93 -6.53 -14.63
N GLY A 481 -19.77 -7.08 -14.31
CA GLY A 481 -18.50 -6.36 -14.26
C GLY A 481 -18.11 -5.78 -15.61
N GLU A 482 -18.23 -6.57 -16.69
CA GLU A 482 -18.03 -6.07 -18.06
C GLU A 482 -18.96 -4.90 -18.40
N ILE A 483 -20.23 -5.01 -18.01
CA ILE A 483 -21.20 -3.93 -18.15
C ILE A 483 -20.76 -2.70 -17.35
N GLY A 484 -20.43 -2.88 -16.07
CA GLY A 484 -19.95 -1.80 -15.21
C GLY A 484 -18.72 -1.09 -15.77
N ILE A 485 -17.75 -1.86 -16.24
CA ILE A 485 -16.53 -1.35 -16.87
C ILE A 485 -16.82 -0.71 -18.22
N LYS A 486 -17.64 -1.34 -19.06
CA LYS A 486 -18.09 -0.79 -20.32
C LYS A 486 -18.82 0.54 -20.13
N TYR A 487 -19.58 0.67 -19.06
CA TYR A 487 -20.35 1.87 -18.72
C TYR A 487 -19.57 2.89 -17.88
N ALA A 488 -18.48 2.51 -17.21
CA ALA A 488 -17.60 3.45 -16.50
C ALA A 488 -16.88 4.44 -17.44
N GLY A 489 -16.90 4.20 -18.75
CA GLY A 489 -16.72 5.19 -19.82
C GLY A 489 -15.42 5.96 -19.86
N MET A 490 -14.42 5.51 -19.16
CA MET A 490 -13.17 6.25 -18.98
C MET A 490 -12.18 6.11 -20.13
N GLY A 491 -12.64 6.00 -21.37
CA GLY A 491 -11.69 5.86 -22.50
C GLY A 491 -10.72 4.69 -22.36
N MET A 492 -10.67 4.11 -21.17
CA MET A 492 -9.89 2.93 -20.86
C MET A 492 -10.66 1.71 -21.34
N GLN A 493 -10.03 1.02 -22.21
CA GLN A 493 -10.55 -0.21 -22.78
C GLN A 493 -10.52 -1.33 -21.72
N TYR A 494 -11.19 -1.11 -20.57
CA TYR A 494 -11.34 -2.15 -19.54
C TYR A 494 -12.09 -3.38 -20.06
N SER A 495 -12.90 -3.23 -21.14
CA SER A 495 -13.42 -4.38 -21.89
C SER A 495 -12.30 -5.25 -22.50
N LYS A 496 -11.07 -4.77 -22.47
CA LYS A 496 -9.86 -5.48 -22.84
C LYS A 496 -8.97 -5.78 -21.63
N ILE A 497 -9.50 -5.82 -20.40
CA ILE A 497 -8.70 -6.27 -19.28
C ILE A 497 -8.53 -7.78 -19.39
N PRO A 498 -7.30 -8.27 -19.57
CA PRO A 498 -7.00 -9.69 -19.60
C PRO A 498 -7.55 -10.43 -18.36
N TRP A 499 -7.62 -9.74 -17.23
CA TRP A 499 -8.10 -10.30 -15.97
C TRP A 499 -9.54 -10.87 -16.04
N PHE A 500 -10.50 -10.14 -16.64
CA PHE A 500 -11.88 -10.68 -16.76
C PHE A 500 -11.96 -11.83 -17.75
N ALA A 501 -11.23 -11.73 -18.87
CA ALA A 501 -11.13 -12.82 -19.82
C ALA A 501 -10.52 -14.07 -19.16
N ALA A 502 -9.49 -13.91 -18.31
CA ALA A 502 -8.89 -14.99 -17.56
C ALA A 502 -9.86 -15.62 -16.55
N LYS A 503 -10.69 -14.82 -15.86
CA LYS A 503 -11.71 -15.35 -14.93
C LYS A 503 -12.84 -16.09 -15.64
N LEU A 504 -13.24 -15.65 -16.83
CA LEU A 504 -14.15 -16.41 -17.69
C LEU A 504 -13.53 -17.74 -18.13
N PHE A 505 -12.24 -17.72 -18.48
CA PHE A 505 -11.52 -18.95 -18.80
C PHE A 505 -11.40 -19.88 -17.59
N GLU A 506 -11.04 -19.38 -16.42
CA GLU A 506 -10.98 -20.17 -15.17
C GLU A 506 -12.32 -20.84 -14.88
N GLU A 507 -13.44 -20.12 -15.00
CA GLU A 507 -14.77 -20.71 -14.83
C GLU A 507 -15.05 -21.79 -15.88
N ALA A 508 -14.82 -21.49 -17.15
CA ALA A 508 -15.10 -22.42 -18.24
C ALA A 508 -14.23 -23.68 -18.19
N ALA A 509 -12.92 -23.50 -17.89
CA ALA A 509 -11.95 -24.60 -17.88
C ALA A 509 -12.08 -25.52 -16.67
N PHE A 510 -12.39 -24.95 -15.50
CA PHE A 510 -12.29 -25.68 -14.23
C PHE A 510 -13.64 -25.91 -13.53
N HIS A 511 -14.72 -25.22 -13.95
CA HIS A 511 -16.06 -25.34 -13.38
C HIS A 511 -17.15 -25.58 -14.43
N GLY A 512 -16.79 -25.43 -15.71
CA GLY A 512 -17.70 -25.63 -16.84
C GLY A 512 -17.83 -27.10 -17.28
N SER A 513 -18.58 -27.28 -18.34
CA SER A 513 -18.66 -28.57 -19.03
C SER A 513 -17.43 -28.81 -19.92
N PRO A 514 -17.08 -30.08 -20.22
CA PRO A 514 -16.02 -30.37 -21.17
C PRO A 514 -16.26 -29.64 -22.51
N GLY A 515 -15.24 -28.88 -22.97
CA GLY A 515 -15.32 -28.07 -24.19
C GLY A 515 -15.80 -26.62 -24.02
N ASP A 516 -16.28 -26.22 -22.83
CA ASP A 516 -16.68 -24.82 -22.60
C ASP A 516 -15.49 -23.86 -22.75
N ALA A 517 -14.32 -24.21 -22.21
CA ALA A 517 -13.10 -23.44 -22.35
C ALA A 517 -12.63 -23.37 -23.82
N GLU A 518 -12.71 -24.49 -24.56
CA GLU A 518 -12.40 -24.55 -25.99
C GLU A 518 -13.36 -23.64 -26.80
N SER A 519 -14.65 -23.68 -26.46
CA SER A 519 -15.66 -22.82 -27.09
C SER A 519 -15.35 -21.33 -26.82
N LEU A 520 -14.94 -20.98 -25.60
CA LEU A 520 -14.54 -19.62 -25.24
C LEU A 520 -13.31 -19.17 -26.03
N MET A 521 -12.31 -20.04 -26.22
CA MET A 521 -11.07 -19.73 -26.95
C MET A 521 -11.27 -19.65 -28.47
N ARG A 522 -12.44 -20.05 -29.01
CA ARG A 522 -12.80 -19.80 -30.42
C ARG A 522 -13.16 -18.34 -30.68
N ASP A 523 -13.50 -17.57 -29.64
CA ASP A 523 -13.68 -16.12 -29.77
C ASP A 523 -12.32 -15.43 -29.97
N PRO A 524 -12.07 -14.83 -31.16
CA PRO A 524 -10.78 -14.20 -31.44
C PRO A 524 -10.46 -13.04 -30.47
N ALA A 525 -11.48 -12.33 -30.00
CA ALA A 525 -11.29 -11.19 -29.09
C ALA A 525 -10.76 -11.66 -27.72
N ILE A 526 -11.34 -12.72 -27.18
CA ILE A 526 -10.89 -13.33 -25.91
C ILE A 526 -9.50 -13.93 -26.08
N ARG A 527 -9.27 -14.69 -27.17
CA ARG A 527 -7.98 -15.31 -27.43
C ARG A 527 -6.85 -14.27 -27.53
N ILE A 528 -7.06 -13.16 -28.26
CA ILE A 528 -6.07 -12.08 -28.36
C ILE A 528 -5.78 -11.48 -26.99
N LEU A 529 -6.78 -11.34 -26.12
CA LEU A 529 -6.59 -10.81 -24.77
C LEU A 529 -5.77 -11.74 -23.87
N LEU A 530 -5.98 -13.04 -23.98
CA LEU A 530 -5.34 -14.03 -23.12
C LEU A 530 -3.94 -14.45 -23.58
N GLU A 531 -3.70 -14.42 -24.91
CA GLU A 531 -2.46 -14.89 -25.51
C GLU A 531 -1.55 -13.73 -25.99
N GLN A 532 -1.60 -12.59 -25.32
CA GLN A 532 -0.82 -11.38 -25.66
C GLN A 532 0.72 -11.61 -25.66
N GLU A 533 1.21 -12.55 -24.83
CA GLU A 533 2.61 -12.91 -24.78
C GLU A 533 3.05 -13.89 -25.88
N GLY A 534 2.16 -14.20 -26.82
CA GLY A 534 2.44 -15.12 -27.94
C GLY A 534 2.56 -16.59 -27.53
N VAL A 535 2.15 -16.96 -26.31
CA VAL A 535 2.14 -18.34 -25.82
C VAL A 535 0.70 -18.85 -25.79
N PRO A 536 0.36 -19.90 -26.57
CA PRO A 536 -1.01 -20.39 -26.68
C PRO A 536 -1.44 -21.28 -25.48
N VAL A 537 -0.92 -20.99 -24.28
CA VAL A 537 -1.16 -21.80 -23.07
C VAL A 537 -2.65 -21.97 -22.74
N TYR A 538 -3.45 -20.94 -22.97
CA TYR A 538 -4.90 -20.99 -22.73
C TYR A 538 -5.59 -21.91 -23.72
N SER A 539 -5.28 -21.77 -25.01
CA SER A 539 -5.85 -22.62 -26.06
C SER A 539 -5.45 -24.08 -25.88
N HIS A 540 -4.17 -24.36 -25.62
CA HIS A 540 -3.70 -25.72 -25.42
C HIS A 540 -4.25 -26.34 -24.12
N THR A 541 -4.36 -25.56 -23.04
CA THR A 541 -5.01 -26.02 -21.80
C THR A 541 -6.47 -26.39 -22.05
N ALA A 542 -7.23 -25.59 -22.79
CA ALA A 542 -8.62 -25.87 -23.11
C ALA A 542 -8.76 -27.20 -23.89
N VAL A 543 -7.90 -27.43 -24.88
CA VAL A 543 -7.88 -28.68 -25.65
C VAL A 543 -7.47 -29.86 -24.77
N ALA A 544 -6.41 -29.73 -23.97
CA ALA A 544 -5.92 -30.82 -23.12
C ALA A 544 -6.94 -31.26 -22.06
N LEU A 545 -7.64 -30.31 -21.45
CA LEU A 545 -8.72 -30.59 -20.49
C LEU A 545 -9.95 -31.24 -21.13
N HIS A 546 -10.21 -30.94 -22.41
CA HIS A 546 -11.31 -31.54 -23.15
C HIS A 546 -10.97 -32.95 -23.65
N THR A 547 -9.80 -33.14 -24.24
CA THR A 547 -9.40 -34.38 -24.92
C THR A 547 -8.86 -35.44 -23.96
N HIS A 548 -8.27 -35.04 -22.84
CA HIS A 548 -7.53 -35.89 -21.90
C HIS A 548 -6.40 -36.71 -22.55
N ARG A 549 -5.86 -36.26 -23.71
CA ARG A 549 -4.75 -36.92 -24.38
C ARG A 549 -3.43 -36.55 -23.75
N ALA A 550 -2.54 -37.51 -23.58
CA ALA A 550 -1.21 -37.29 -23.05
C ALA A 550 -0.39 -36.26 -23.89
N SER A 551 -0.50 -36.36 -25.24
CA SER A 551 0.18 -35.43 -26.16
C SER A 551 -0.23 -33.97 -25.98
N ASP A 552 -1.53 -33.74 -25.68
CA ASP A 552 -2.06 -32.38 -25.50
C ASP A 552 -1.60 -31.83 -24.13
N ALA A 553 -1.54 -32.70 -23.11
CA ALA A 553 -0.95 -32.35 -21.81
C ALA A 553 0.56 -32.06 -21.92
N ASP A 554 1.31 -32.83 -22.71
CA ASP A 554 2.74 -32.60 -22.97
C ASP A 554 2.97 -31.24 -23.67
N GLN A 555 2.05 -30.83 -24.55
CA GLN A 555 2.09 -29.54 -25.20
C GLN A 555 1.94 -28.40 -24.17
N VAL A 556 1.03 -28.53 -23.20
CA VAL A 556 0.87 -27.55 -22.11
C VAL A 556 2.14 -27.48 -21.26
N VAL A 557 2.79 -28.62 -20.96
CA VAL A 557 4.08 -28.64 -20.26
C VAL A 557 5.14 -27.85 -21.02
N GLN A 558 5.20 -28.02 -22.38
CA GLN A 558 6.13 -27.26 -23.22
C GLN A 558 5.85 -25.76 -23.21
N ASP A 559 4.58 -25.35 -23.29
CA ASP A 559 4.19 -23.94 -23.22
C ASP A 559 4.56 -23.30 -21.88
N CYS A 560 4.49 -24.08 -20.81
CA CYS A 560 4.84 -23.67 -19.45
C CYS A 560 6.34 -23.72 -19.16
N ALA A 561 7.14 -24.37 -20.01
CA ALA A 561 8.59 -24.41 -19.87
C ALA A 561 9.18 -22.98 -20.02
N GLY A 562 10.05 -22.57 -19.09
CA GLY A 562 10.61 -21.21 -19.08
C GLY A 562 9.62 -20.12 -18.63
N SER A 563 8.53 -20.51 -17.94
CA SER A 563 7.54 -19.57 -17.39
C SER A 563 8.10 -18.66 -16.29
N ASP A 564 9.29 -18.90 -15.77
CA ASP A 564 10.02 -18.03 -14.85
C ASP A 564 10.22 -16.60 -15.39
N HIS A 565 10.30 -16.44 -16.72
CA HIS A 565 10.42 -15.15 -17.42
C HIS A 565 9.07 -14.60 -17.93
N ARG A 566 7.93 -15.26 -17.60
CA ARG A 566 6.59 -14.88 -18.05
C ARG A 566 5.87 -14.04 -16.98
N SER A 567 4.76 -13.40 -17.40
CA SER A 567 3.89 -12.66 -16.47
C SER A 567 3.27 -13.57 -15.41
N ALA A 568 2.86 -12.96 -14.30
CA ALA A 568 2.13 -13.66 -13.22
C ALA A 568 0.87 -14.37 -13.75
N GLU A 569 0.22 -13.81 -14.78
CA GLU A 569 -0.97 -14.34 -15.41
C GLU A 569 -0.70 -15.70 -16.10
N VAL A 570 0.36 -15.75 -16.90
CA VAL A 570 0.79 -16.99 -17.58
C VAL A 570 1.23 -18.03 -16.55
N LYS A 571 2.03 -17.65 -15.55
CA LYS A 571 2.46 -18.54 -14.46
C LYS A 571 1.27 -19.14 -13.72
N ARG A 572 0.23 -18.35 -13.44
CA ARG A 572 -0.99 -18.79 -12.78
C ARG A 572 -1.73 -19.84 -13.62
N THR A 573 -1.93 -19.55 -14.91
CA THR A 573 -2.61 -20.46 -15.83
C THR A 573 -1.84 -21.77 -15.97
N CYS A 574 -0.52 -21.72 -16.14
CA CYS A 574 0.36 -22.87 -16.13
C CYS A 574 0.21 -23.70 -14.85
N PHE A 575 0.28 -23.06 -13.69
CA PHE A 575 0.17 -23.77 -12.41
C PHE A 575 -1.14 -24.55 -12.30
N MET A 576 -2.27 -23.90 -12.59
CA MET A 576 -3.59 -24.55 -12.53
C MET A 576 -3.74 -25.65 -13.57
N ALA A 577 -3.28 -25.41 -14.80
CA ALA A 577 -3.33 -26.39 -15.88
C ALA A 577 -2.51 -27.64 -15.56
N LEU A 578 -1.26 -27.47 -15.09
CA LEU A 578 -0.38 -28.58 -14.72
C LEU A 578 -1.00 -29.45 -13.61
N VAL A 579 -1.59 -28.83 -12.58
CA VAL A 579 -2.27 -29.59 -11.51
C VAL A 579 -3.51 -30.32 -12.04
N ALA A 580 -4.35 -29.63 -12.83
CA ALA A 580 -5.58 -30.23 -13.38
C ALA A 580 -5.29 -31.38 -14.35
N LEU A 581 -4.16 -31.31 -15.08
CA LEU A 581 -3.70 -32.38 -16.00
C LEU A 581 -2.90 -33.50 -15.30
N GLY A 582 -2.74 -33.44 -13.97
CA GLY A 582 -1.99 -34.43 -13.19
C GLY A 582 -0.46 -34.33 -13.32
N ARG A 583 0.05 -33.25 -13.89
CA ARG A 583 1.49 -32.99 -14.06
C ARG A 583 2.07 -32.38 -12.77
N LEU A 584 1.98 -33.13 -11.65
CA LEU A 584 2.32 -32.62 -10.31
C LEU A 584 3.81 -32.26 -10.16
N ASP A 585 4.72 -33.00 -10.82
CA ASP A 585 6.16 -32.72 -10.74
C ASP A 585 6.47 -31.33 -11.34
N ASP A 586 5.90 -31.04 -12.51
CA ASP A 586 6.05 -29.75 -13.17
C ASP A 586 5.37 -28.63 -12.37
N ALA A 587 4.21 -28.90 -11.76
CA ALA A 587 3.51 -27.96 -10.89
C ALA A 587 4.33 -27.62 -9.63
N PHE A 588 5.00 -28.59 -8.99
CA PHE A 588 5.87 -28.34 -7.84
C PHE A 588 7.16 -27.60 -8.22
N GLN A 589 7.71 -27.85 -9.42
CA GLN A 589 8.83 -27.05 -9.92
C GLN A 589 8.42 -25.60 -10.10
N LEU A 590 7.27 -25.34 -10.73
CA LEU A 590 6.74 -23.98 -10.87
C LEU A 590 6.42 -23.33 -9.52
N ALA A 591 5.84 -24.10 -8.56
CA ALA A 591 5.57 -23.62 -7.22
C ALA A 591 6.85 -23.16 -6.49
N ALA A 592 7.98 -23.84 -6.71
CA ALA A 592 9.26 -23.43 -6.13
C ALA A 592 9.77 -22.08 -6.66
N ILE A 593 9.41 -21.72 -7.89
CA ILE A 593 9.74 -20.44 -8.52
C ILE A 593 8.84 -19.31 -7.98
N VAL A 594 7.52 -19.54 -7.98
CA VAL A 594 6.54 -18.49 -7.66
C VAL A 594 6.28 -18.31 -6.15
N TYR A 595 6.71 -19.27 -5.33
CA TYR A 595 6.65 -19.26 -3.86
C TYR A 595 8.05 -19.41 -3.26
N PRO A 596 8.84 -18.34 -3.23
CA PRO A 596 10.24 -18.38 -2.79
C PRO A 596 10.35 -18.73 -1.31
N ASP A 597 11.40 -19.45 -0.94
CA ASP A 597 11.66 -19.90 0.42
C ASP A 597 11.98 -18.71 1.35
N GLN A 598 11.12 -18.48 2.33
CA GLN A 598 11.27 -17.41 3.33
C GLN A 598 11.85 -17.89 4.67
N ARG A 599 12.05 -19.21 4.83
CA ARG A 599 12.54 -19.80 6.07
C ARG A 599 13.92 -19.26 6.44
N GLY A 600 14.11 -18.90 7.70
CA GLY A 600 15.37 -18.36 8.20
C GLY A 600 15.75 -16.98 7.65
N SER A 601 14.89 -16.36 6.83
CA SER A 601 15.14 -15.02 6.27
C SER A 601 14.81 -13.92 7.28
N THR A 602 15.68 -12.89 7.37
CA THR A 602 15.36 -11.68 8.12
C THR A 602 14.24 -10.89 7.41
N PRO A 603 13.55 -9.97 8.10
CA PRO A 603 12.53 -9.11 7.47
C PRO A 603 13.09 -8.35 6.25
N GLU A 604 14.34 -7.88 6.32
CA GLU A 604 15.00 -7.16 5.24
C GLU A 604 15.21 -8.05 4.00
N VAL A 605 15.64 -9.30 4.21
CA VAL A 605 15.82 -10.27 3.13
C VAL A 605 14.48 -10.64 2.50
N ARG A 606 13.42 -10.82 3.30
CA ARG A 606 12.07 -11.07 2.78
C ARG A 606 11.56 -9.89 1.95
N GLN A 607 11.83 -8.67 2.39
CA GLN A 607 11.47 -7.46 1.67
C GLN A 607 12.21 -7.32 0.34
N GLN A 608 13.50 -7.61 0.33
CA GLN A 608 14.31 -7.60 -0.90
C GLN A 608 13.83 -8.66 -1.91
N ARG A 609 13.53 -9.88 -1.44
CA ARG A 609 12.97 -10.94 -2.30
C ARG A 609 11.61 -10.56 -2.88
N TRP A 610 10.76 -9.90 -2.10
CA TRP A 610 9.47 -9.40 -2.58
C TRP A 610 9.62 -8.50 -3.82
N PHE A 611 10.65 -7.67 -3.88
CA PHE A 611 10.87 -6.81 -5.03
C PHE A 611 11.46 -7.51 -6.25
N GLN A 612 12.08 -8.67 -6.05
CA GLN A 612 12.79 -9.40 -7.09
C GLN A 612 11.96 -10.53 -7.71
N THR A 613 10.91 -10.96 -7.04
CA THR A 613 10.10 -12.11 -7.45
C THR A 613 8.67 -11.67 -7.72
N GLU A 614 8.20 -11.92 -8.92
CA GLU A 614 6.78 -11.80 -9.24
C GLU A 614 6.04 -13.01 -8.65
N MET A 615 5.55 -12.82 -7.42
CA MET A 615 4.91 -13.89 -6.66
C MET A 615 3.48 -14.11 -7.13
N MET A 616 3.08 -15.37 -7.22
CA MET A 616 1.71 -15.74 -7.48
C MET A 616 0.87 -15.64 -6.20
N PRO A 617 -0.41 -15.22 -6.27
CA PRO A 617 -1.32 -15.26 -5.12
C PRO A 617 -1.41 -16.66 -4.51
N ALA A 618 -1.16 -16.77 -3.20
CA ALA A 618 -1.18 -18.07 -2.51
C ALA A 618 -2.56 -18.73 -2.49
N ALA A 619 -3.63 -17.98 -2.76
CA ALA A 619 -5.00 -18.48 -2.89
C ALA A 619 -5.11 -19.68 -3.87
N TYR A 620 -4.31 -19.67 -4.94
CA TYR A 620 -4.30 -20.76 -5.93
C TYR A 620 -3.80 -22.11 -5.40
N LEU A 621 -3.16 -22.14 -4.24
CA LEU A 621 -2.81 -23.37 -3.53
C LEU A 621 -4.03 -24.06 -2.92
N PHE A 622 -5.14 -23.34 -2.72
CA PHE A 622 -6.26 -23.77 -1.88
C PHE A 622 -7.58 -23.91 -2.61
N ILE A 623 -7.63 -23.56 -3.90
CA ILE A 623 -8.83 -23.70 -4.72
C ILE A 623 -9.16 -25.20 -4.94
N PRO A 624 -10.42 -25.56 -5.24
CA PRO A 624 -10.82 -26.97 -5.42
C PRO A 624 -9.97 -27.74 -6.44
N GLN A 625 -9.55 -27.08 -7.53
CA GLN A 625 -8.76 -27.67 -8.62
C GLN A 625 -7.37 -28.13 -8.19
N THR A 626 -6.83 -27.58 -7.12
CA THR A 626 -5.50 -27.94 -6.62
C THR A 626 -5.54 -28.99 -5.49
N ALA A 627 -6.65 -29.71 -5.32
CA ALA A 627 -6.79 -30.76 -4.31
C ALA A 627 -5.72 -31.87 -4.46
N ALA A 628 -5.38 -32.25 -5.69
CA ALA A 628 -4.33 -33.26 -5.96
C ALA A 628 -2.95 -32.79 -5.45
N LEU A 629 -2.64 -31.49 -5.59
CA LEU A 629 -1.41 -30.91 -5.07
C LEU A 629 -1.37 -31.00 -3.52
N ARG A 630 -2.50 -30.70 -2.84
CA ARG A 630 -2.60 -30.73 -1.38
C ARG A 630 -2.50 -32.14 -0.80
N ALA A 631 -2.91 -33.16 -1.57
CA ALA A 631 -2.80 -34.56 -1.18
C ALA A 631 -1.35 -35.09 -1.23
N ASP A 632 -0.48 -34.44 -2.00
CA ASP A 632 0.94 -34.81 -2.13
C ASP A 632 1.74 -34.35 -0.89
N SER A 633 2.64 -35.19 -0.42
CA SER A 633 3.48 -34.91 0.75
C SER A 633 4.36 -33.67 0.61
N ARG A 634 4.75 -33.31 -0.62
CA ARG A 634 5.55 -32.12 -0.96
C ARG A 634 4.82 -30.80 -0.68
N PHE A 635 3.48 -30.83 -0.64
CA PHE A 635 2.68 -29.63 -0.36
C PHE A 635 3.02 -28.99 0.99
N ARG A 636 3.38 -29.80 1.97
CA ARG A 636 3.88 -29.31 3.26
C ARG A 636 5.05 -28.33 3.09
N ASP A 637 6.04 -28.69 2.28
CA ASP A 637 7.21 -27.83 2.05
C ASP A 637 6.81 -26.49 1.41
N VAL A 638 5.84 -26.48 0.49
CA VAL A 638 5.35 -25.25 -0.14
C VAL A 638 4.77 -24.29 0.88
N VAL A 639 3.88 -24.75 1.76
CA VAL A 639 3.23 -23.88 2.75
C VAL A 639 4.18 -23.47 3.91
N GLU A 640 5.17 -24.33 4.24
CA GLU A 640 6.22 -23.98 5.19
C GLU A 640 7.16 -22.89 4.64
N ARG A 641 7.54 -22.95 3.36
CA ARG A 641 8.39 -21.95 2.69
C ARG A 641 7.82 -20.54 2.80
N ILE A 642 6.51 -20.39 2.65
CA ILE A 642 5.84 -19.09 2.69
C ILE A 642 5.24 -18.76 4.07
N GLY A 643 5.60 -19.52 5.11
CA GLY A 643 5.23 -19.24 6.49
C GLY A 643 3.77 -19.51 6.87
N LEU A 644 2.97 -20.11 5.96
CA LEU A 644 1.55 -20.35 6.21
C LEU A 644 1.30 -21.40 7.30
N LEU A 645 2.12 -22.46 7.36
CA LEU A 645 1.94 -23.49 8.38
C LEU A 645 2.09 -22.90 9.79
N GLN A 646 3.09 -22.04 10.00
CA GLN A 646 3.31 -21.34 11.27
C GLN A 646 2.19 -20.35 11.57
N TYR A 647 1.71 -19.63 10.55
CA TYR A 647 0.60 -18.69 10.68
C TYR A 647 -0.69 -19.41 11.11
N TRP A 648 -1.07 -20.52 10.45
CA TRP A 648 -2.26 -21.28 10.81
C TRP A 648 -2.21 -21.83 12.24
N LYS A 649 -1.03 -22.33 12.67
CA LYS A 649 -0.83 -22.78 14.04
C LYS A 649 -0.97 -21.65 15.05
N ALA A 650 -0.34 -20.53 14.81
CA ALA A 650 -0.33 -19.39 15.72
C ALA A 650 -1.69 -18.67 15.79
N SER A 651 -2.41 -18.57 14.68
CA SER A 651 -3.73 -17.94 14.63
C SER A 651 -4.86 -18.82 15.15
N HIS A 652 -4.65 -20.15 15.25
CA HIS A 652 -5.69 -21.15 15.51
C HIS A 652 -6.84 -21.14 14.48
N HIS A 653 -6.56 -20.61 13.28
CA HIS A 653 -7.49 -20.56 12.16
C HIS A 653 -6.95 -21.40 10.99
N PRO A 654 -7.31 -22.69 10.91
CA PRO A 654 -6.87 -23.54 9.82
C PRO A 654 -7.52 -23.09 8.49
N PRO A 655 -6.92 -23.44 7.35
CA PRO A 655 -7.53 -23.17 6.06
C PRO A 655 -8.77 -24.04 5.84
N ASP A 656 -9.73 -23.53 5.07
CA ASP A 656 -11.04 -24.16 4.88
C ASP A 656 -10.97 -25.58 4.36
N PHE A 657 -10.00 -25.90 3.48
CA PHE A 657 -9.87 -27.24 2.93
C PHE A 657 -9.63 -28.32 4.01
N CYS A 658 -9.06 -27.95 5.15
CA CYS A 658 -8.89 -28.89 6.27
C CYS A 658 -10.20 -29.32 6.93
N THR A 659 -11.31 -28.65 6.67
CA THR A 659 -12.64 -29.08 7.13
C THR A 659 -13.24 -30.19 6.25
N THR A 660 -12.82 -30.26 4.98
CA THR A 660 -13.38 -31.15 3.97
C THR A 660 -12.39 -32.21 3.47
N GLU A 661 -11.08 -31.91 3.50
CA GLU A 661 -10.02 -32.75 2.98
C GLU A 661 -9.20 -33.38 4.13
N LYS A 662 -8.90 -34.67 4.04
CA LYS A 662 -8.01 -35.38 4.97
C LYS A 662 -6.60 -35.45 4.40
N VAL A 663 -5.94 -34.32 4.30
CA VAL A 663 -4.58 -34.22 3.74
C VAL A 663 -3.51 -34.11 4.83
N PRO A 664 -2.25 -34.53 4.56
CA PRO A 664 -1.20 -34.63 5.59
C PRO A 664 -0.95 -33.32 6.37
N VAL A 665 -1.03 -32.17 5.70
CA VAL A 665 -0.76 -30.87 6.33
C VAL A 665 -1.78 -30.51 7.41
N CYS A 666 -3.04 -30.93 7.27
CA CYS A 666 -4.09 -30.65 8.26
C CYS A 666 -3.86 -31.39 9.59
N ASN A 667 -3.24 -32.56 9.57
CA ASN A 667 -2.89 -33.29 10.78
C ASN A 667 -1.85 -32.53 11.63
N LEU A 668 -1.03 -31.70 11.00
CA LEU A 668 -0.01 -30.89 11.69
C LEU A 668 -0.59 -29.65 12.40
N LEU A 669 -1.83 -29.29 12.09
CA LEU A 669 -2.50 -28.14 12.71
C LEU A 669 -3.21 -28.52 14.02
N ASN A 670 -3.49 -29.83 14.20
CA ASN A 670 -4.15 -30.36 15.39
C ASN A 670 -3.14 -30.89 16.44
N SER A 671 -1.85 -30.88 16.11
CA SER A 671 -0.73 -31.24 17.00
C SER A 671 -0.09 -30.00 17.60
#